data_2282c064147442d050974f1243e5b256
#
_entry.id   2282c064147442d050974f1243e5b256
#
_cell.length_a   1.000
_cell.length_b   1.000
_cell.length_c   1.000
_cell.angle_alpha   90.00
_cell.angle_beta   90.00
_cell.angle_gamma   90.00
#
_symmetry.space_group_name_H-M   'P 1'
#
loop_
_entity.id
_entity.type
_entity.pdbx_description
1 polymer ?
#
loop_
_entity_poly.entity_id
_entity_poly.type
_entity_poly.pdbx_seq_one_letter_code
_entity_poly.pdbx_strand_id
1 'polypeptide(L)'
;MHASKRIARKTRPFRKLPLAAAVALAFAPQAWAQSADAQASPDKQARTLDTITVTAQKREENLQKVPISLQVLGNTQLEQQNVAAFNDYAKLIPSLSFGTSGGGVFSGPGFVQLYMRGVASGNDANHSGSQPSAAMYLDEQPITTITGALDIHMYDIERVEALAGPQGTLYSANSQSGTVRIITRKPDPSGYSAGFSVEGSKIEDGGIGHVLEGFVNVPINDHAAVRLVGWQKHDAGYVDNIHGTRTFPTSGITIDNAARVEKDFNDADTVGVRGSLRFDINDNWTITPTLVAQKMKAHGSTGVDPNVGNTDFGYDPSSAELAVKHFYPESSDDRWHQAALTVEGKVGNFDLTYVFSNMKRDVDSEADYADYGFWYDSLAGYGAYFYDDNGDLINPSQYIQATDGYKRTSHELRIASPQDRRFRMVAGLFWQQQSHDIFQRYRVDGLATDIEVNGWADTIWLTAQQRKDRDKAVFGELSYDLTDRLTLTGGMRFFRNDNSLKGFFGYGDGFSGSTGVSQCFSSEQFHGAPCVNLDKGTHENDHIGRVNLTWQIDDKKMVYATWSEGYRPGGINRRGTLPPYTSDFLTNYEFGWKTSWADNKLVFNGALFRENWDDFQFSYLGQNGLTEIRNANSARIDGLELDLAWAATYNLQINGGFAWYDAKLTANYCGWLKPDGSPETSCPAGTVDPNGNVVSGPLAANGTRLPVTAKFKGNLNARYTFDFHGGEAYWQASVAHQGDRTNDLRDAQSAVFGKLGAYTLTDLSAGWKKDSWSIDVFLKNAFNTRGQLARFSECAALTCGQESYTVFAQPRTLGLRFSKEF
;
A
#
# COMPACT_ATOMS: atom_id res chain seq x y z
N MET A 1 -18.71 46.94 33.72
CA MET A 1 -19.25 45.98 34.70
C MET A 1 -20.44 45.28 34.04
N HIS A 2 -20.18 44.15 33.47
CA HIS A 2 -21.18 43.07 33.32
C HIS A 2 -20.42 41.78 33.06
N ALA A 3 -20.54 40.88 34.01
CA ALA A 3 -19.82 39.60 34.01
C ALA A 3 -20.58 38.57 33.17
N SER A 4 -19.91 38.05 32.12
CA SER A 4 -20.39 36.90 31.37
C SER A 4 -19.97 35.60 32.06
N LYS A 5 -20.95 34.79 32.47
CA LYS A 5 -20.75 33.49 33.12
C LYS A 5 -20.35 32.49 32.02
N ARG A 6 -19.10 32.02 32.03
CA ARG A 6 -18.67 30.82 31.32
C ARG A 6 -19.28 29.57 31.99
N ILE A 7 -20.08 28.82 31.22
CA ILE A 7 -20.54 27.49 31.61
C ILE A 7 -19.43 26.51 31.21
N ALA A 8 -18.66 26.06 32.19
CA ALA A 8 -17.67 25.01 32.00
C ALA A 8 -18.39 23.65 31.89
N ARG A 9 -18.45 23.07 30.69
CA ARG A 9 -18.79 21.65 30.52
C ARG A 9 -17.66 20.81 31.14
N LYS A 10 -17.97 20.14 32.25
CA LYS A 10 -17.08 19.13 32.85
C LYS A 10 -17.03 17.90 31.97
N THR A 11 -16.01 17.77 31.16
CA THR A 11 -15.60 16.46 30.59
C THR A 11 -15.08 15.59 31.71
N ARG A 12 -15.77 14.49 32.01
CA ARG A 12 -15.28 13.46 32.92
C ARG A 12 -14.11 12.74 32.24
N PRO A 13 -12.94 12.62 32.88
CA PRO A 13 -11.85 11.81 32.30
C PRO A 13 -12.23 10.33 32.39
N PHE A 14 -12.33 9.67 31.24
CA PHE A 14 -12.37 8.21 31.18
C PHE A 14 -11.04 7.70 31.75
N ARG A 15 -11.09 7.01 32.88
CA ARG A 15 -9.94 6.27 33.42
C ARG A 15 -9.57 5.19 32.45
N LYS A 16 -8.35 5.27 31.88
CA LYS A 16 -7.73 4.20 31.10
C LYS A 16 -7.57 2.99 32.02
N LEU A 17 -8.40 1.96 31.85
CA LEU A 17 -8.12 0.63 32.39
C LEU A 17 -6.95 0.05 31.60
N PRO A 18 -5.98 -0.60 32.23
CA PRO A 18 -4.91 -1.27 31.49
C PRO A 18 -5.49 -2.41 30.64
N LEU A 19 -4.97 -2.57 29.43
CA LEU A 19 -5.42 -3.50 28.39
C LEU A 19 -5.62 -4.95 28.89
N ALA A 20 -4.84 -5.36 29.90
CA ALA A 20 -4.95 -6.66 30.56
C ALA A 20 -6.29 -6.91 31.29
N ALA A 21 -6.99 -5.88 31.75
CA ALA A 21 -8.26 -6.02 32.47
C ALA A 21 -9.46 -6.15 31.52
N ALA A 22 -9.40 -5.56 30.32
CA ALA A 22 -10.45 -5.68 29.31
C ALA A 22 -10.51 -7.09 28.70
N VAL A 23 -9.35 -7.74 28.51
CA VAL A 23 -9.27 -9.13 28.02
C VAL A 23 -9.76 -10.12 29.10
N ALA A 24 -9.48 -9.86 30.39
CA ALA A 24 -9.90 -10.73 31.48
C ALA A 24 -11.43 -10.70 31.74
N LEU A 25 -12.12 -9.58 31.46
CA LEU A 25 -13.57 -9.45 31.64
C LEU A 25 -14.39 -10.09 30.51
N ALA A 26 -13.82 -10.26 29.32
CA ALA A 26 -14.48 -10.94 28.20
C ALA A 26 -14.50 -12.48 28.36
N PHE A 27 -13.72 -13.04 29.28
CA PHE A 27 -13.55 -14.48 29.47
C PHE A 27 -13.91 -14.98 30.89
N ALA A 28 -14.68 -14.22 31.66
CA ALA A 28 -15.18 -14.73 32.97
C ALA A 28 -16.33 -15.70 32.72
N PRO A 29 -16.18 -17.02 32.96
CA PRO A 29 -17.29 -17.96 32.85
C PRO A 29 -18.25 -17.71 34.02
N GLN A 30 -19.51 -17.37 33.73
CA GLN A 30 -20.56 -17.45 34.72
C GLN A 30 -20.77 -18.94 35.05
N ALA A 31 -20.32 -19.35 36.24
CA ALA A 31 -20.53 -20.66 36.79
C ALA A 31 -22.03 -20.81 37.17
N TRP A 32 -22.82 -21.41 36.32
CA TRP A 32 -24.10 -21.99 36.72
C TRP A 32 -23.82 -23.42 37.19
N ALA A 33 -23.82 -23.61 38.48
CA ALA A 33 -23.70 -24.89 39.08
C ALA A 33 -24.98 -25.73 38.82
N GLN A 34 -24.87 -26.69 37.95
CA GLN A 34 -25.78 -27.87 37.95
C GLN A 34 -24.93 -29.12 38.13
N SER A 35 -25.09 -29.77 39.25
CA SER A 35 -24.56 -31.08 39.57
C SER A 35 -25.21 -32.13 38.68
N ALA A 36 -24.44 -32.67 37.75
CA ALA A 36 -24.72 -33.93 37.11
C ALA A 36 -23.41 -34.71 37.00
N ASP A 37 -23.43 -35.99 37.38
CA ASP A 37 -22.28 -36.90 37.33
C ASP A 37 -21.62 -36.85 35.93
N ALA A 38 -20.52 -36.17 35.81
CA ALA A 38 -19.71 -36.16 34.61
C ALA A 38 -18.73 -37.32 34.70
N GLN A 39 -18.96 -38.36 33.97
CA GLN A 39 -17.88 -39.24 33.50
C GLN A 39 -16.82 -38.36 32.84
N ALA A 40 -15.60 -38.31 33.37
CA ALA A 40 -14.48 -37.59 32.83
C ALA A 40 -14.24 -38.01 31.36
N SER A 41 -14.61 -37.14 30.44
CA SER A 41 -14.20 -37.25 29.05
C SER A 41 -12.67 -37.20 28.99
N PRO A 42 -11.98 -38.00 28.16
CA PRO A 42 -10.53 -37.92 28.05
C PRO A 42 -10.13 -36.48 27.71
N ASP A 43 -9.16 -35.93 28.46
CA ASP A 43 -8.61 -34.59 28.25
C ASP A 43 -8.30 -34.39 26.76
N LYS A 44 -9.10 -33.57 26.08
CA LYS A 44 -8.82 -33.20 24.68
C LYS A 44 -7.54 -32.37 24.70
N GLN A 45 -6.45 -32.95 24.23
CA GLN A 45 -5.17 -32.23 24.12
C GLN A 45 -5.29 -31.05 23.15
N ALA A 46 -4.57 -29.95 23.42
CA ALA A 46 -4.52 -28.81 22.50
C ALA A 46 -4.15 -29.27 21.08
N ARG A 47 -4.85 -28.75 20.09
CA ARG A 47 -4.58 -29.02 18.66
C ARG A 47 -3.13 -28.61 18.33
N THR A 48 -2.43 -29.37 17.52
CA THR A 48 -1.15 -28.95 16.94
C THR A 48 -1.40 -27.90 15.86
N LEU A 49 -0.48 -26.95 15.74
CA LEU A 49 -0.49 -26.00 14.64
C LEU A 49 -0.08 -26.69 13.34
N ASP A 50 -0.75 -26.37 12.25
CA ASP A 50 -0.44 -26.91 10.93
C ASP A 50 0.95 -26.45 10.45
N THR A 51 1.60 -27.29 9.66
CA THR A 51 2.83 -26.94 8.97
C THR A 51 2.49 -26.08 7.75
N ILE A 52 3.02 -24.88 7.69
CA ILE A 52 2.81 -23.97 6.57
C ILE A 52 3.93 -24.14 5.54
N THR A 53 3.58 -24.49 4.30
CA THR A 53 4.49 -24.48 3.16
C THR A 53 4.47 -23.11 2.50
N VAL A 54 5.65 -22.60 2.16
CA VAL A 54 5.86 -21.30 1.52
C VAL A 54 6.72 -21.42 0.27
N THR A 55 6.66 -20.43 -0.60
CA THR A 55 7.50 -20.36 -1.81
C THR A 55 8.37 -19.09 -1.85
N ALA A 56 8.69 -18.57 -0.68
CA ALA A 56 9.41 -17.32 -0.47
C ALA A 56 10.82 -17.28 -1.10
N GLN A 57 11.53 -18.41 -1.16
CA GLN A 57 12.85 -18.53 -1.80
C GLN A 57 12.79 -19.13 -3.21
N LYS A 58 11.65 -18.89 -3.92
CA LYS A 58 11.41 -19.40 -5.27
C LYS A 58 11.40 -20.96 -5.37
N ARG A 59 11.13 -21.64 -4.28
CA ARG A 59 10.97 -23.09 -4.11
C ARG A 59 10.09 -23.40 -2.91
N GLU A 60 9.46 -24.56 -2.89
CA GLU A 60 8.60 -25.00 -1.78
C GLU A 60 9.44 -25.38 -0.55
N GLU A 61 9.16 -24.76 0.57
CA GLU A 61 9.87 -24.98 1.84
C GLU A 61 8.90 -24.83 3.03
N ASN A 62 9.23 -25.51 4.12
CA ASN A 62 8.53 -25.30 5.40
C ASN A 62 8.88 -23.92 5.96
N LEU A 63 7.87 -23.14 6.35
CA LEU A 63 8.03 -21.80 6.95
C LEU A 63 9.09 -21.77 8.08
N GLN A 64 9.12 -22.80 8.95
CA GLN A 64 10.04 -22.88 10.07
C GLN A 64 11.50 -23.19 9.68
N LYS A 65 11.74 -23.51 8.40
CA LYS A 65 13.08 -23.77 7.85
C LYS A 65 13.60 -22.68 6.91
N VAL A 66 12.80 -21.66 6.64
CA VAL A 66 13.19 -20.54 5.76
C VAL A 66 13.89 -19.44 6.57
N PRO A 67 15.20 -19.16 6.34
CA PRO A 67 16.00 -18.25 7.17
C PRO A 67 15.84 -16.78 6.74
N ILE A 68 14.62 -16.27 6.80
CA ILE A 68 14.25 -14.85 6.58
C ILE A 68 13.11 -14.46 7.52
N SER A 69 12.98 -13.17 7.81
CA SER A 69 11.76 -12.64 8.46
C SER A 69 10.60 -12.75 7.49
N LEU A 70 9.67 -13.66 7.78
CA LEU A 70 8.55 -14.01 6.92
C LEU A 70 7.31 -14.21 7.77
N GLN A 71 6.26 -13.41 7.52
CA GLN A 71 4.93 -13.61 8.06
C GLN A 71 4.01 -14.19 6.98
N VAL A 72 3.17 -15.13 7.37
CA VAL A 72 2.23 -15.81 6.47
C VAL A 72 0.83 -15.78 7.06
N LEU A 73 -0.11 -15.27 6.28
CA LEU A 73 -1.54 -15.37 6.54
C LEU A 73 -2.09 -16.48 5.63
N GLY A 74 -2.36 -17.65 6.19
CA GLY A 74 -2.96 -18.77 5.46
C GLY A 74 -4.44 -18.54 5.18
N ASN A 75 -5.02 -19.32 4.25
CA ASN A 75 -6.43 -19.23 3.84
C ASN A 75 -7.39 -19.19 5.05
N THR A 76 -7.27 -20.14 5.98
CA THR A 76 -8.11 -20.19 7.18
C THR A 76 -8.04 -18.89 7.99
N GLN A 77 -6.87 -18.28 8.12
CA GLN A 77 -6.69 -17.04 8.86
C GLN A 77 -7.28 -15.85 8.07
N LEU A 78 -7.12 -15.80 6.75
CA LEU A 78 -7.73 -14.77 5.88
C LEU A 78 -9.26 -14.80 5.99
N GLU A 79 -9.87 -15.98 5.90
CA GLU A 79 -11.32 -16.15 6.06
C GLU A 79 -11.81 -15.79 7.46
N GLN A 80 -11.14 -16.28 8.50
CA GLN A 80 -11.48 -16.02 9.91
C GLN A 80 -11.41 -14.54 10.30
N GLN A 81 -10.50 -13.77 9.66
CA GLN A 81 -10.32 -12.34 9.90
C GLN A 81 -11.15 -11.46 8.97
N ASN A 82 -11.99 -12.05 8.11
CA ASN A 82 -12.79 -11.34 7.11
C ASN A 82 -11.93 -10.41 6.25
N VAL A 83 -10.79 -10.90 5.76
CA VAL A 83 -9.86 -10.16 4.91
C VAL A 83 -10.41 -10.10 3.49
N ALA A 84 -10.79 -8.90 3.03
CA ALA A 84 -11.37 -8.68 1.71
C ALA A 84 -10.47 -7.83 0.78
N ALA A 85 -9.58 -7.00 1.35
CA ALA A 85 -8.74 -6.07 0.62
C ALA A 85 -7.38 -5.86 1.31
N PHE A 86 -6.51 -5.06 0.70
CA PHE A 86 -5.18 -4.75 1.23
C PHE A 86 -5.22 -4.23 2.67
N ASN A 87 -6.09 -3.28 2.97
CA ASN A 87 -6.16 -2.66 4.30
C ASN A 87 -6.48 -3.67 5.41
N ASP A 88 -7.21 -4.74 5.10
CA ASP A 88 -7.54 -5.78 6.06
C ASP A 88 -6.32 -6.63 6.45
N TYR A 89 -5.49 -7.06 5.47
CA TYR A 89 -4.32 -7.86 5.83
C TYR A 89 -3.12 -7.00 6.26
N ALA A 90 -3.01 -5.74 5.82
CA ALA A 90 -1.94 -4.85 6.23
C ALA A 90 -1.97 -4.54 7.75
N LYS A 91 -3.14 -4.54 8.39
CA LYS A 91 -3.26 -4.39 9.84
C LYS A 91 -2.79 -5.64 10.62
N LEU A 92 -2.81 -6.81 9.96
CA LEU A 92 -2.40 -8.10 10.53
C LEU A 92 -0.91 -8.39 10.37
N ILE A 93 -0.19 -7.63 9.53
CA ILE A 93 1.23 -7.78 9.26
C ILE A 93 1.96 -6.53 9.80
N PRO A 94 2.58 -6.60 10.99
CA PRO A 94 3.21 -5.42 11.60
C PRO A 94 4.37 -4.82 10.81
N SER A 95 5.08 -5.62 9.99
CA SER A 95 6.15 -5.12 9.13
C SER A 95 5.67 -4.21 8.01
N LEU A 96 4.38 -4.29 7.62
CA LEU A 96 3.79 -3.45 6.59
C LEU A 96 3.35 -2.10 7.14
N SER A 97 3.63 -1.04 6.41
CA SER A 97 3.02 0.27 6.53
C SER A 97 2.48 0.67 5.17
N PHE A 98 1.49 1.52 5.13
CA PHE A 98 0.95 2.03 3.88
C PHE A 98 0.70 3.52 3.98
N GLY A 99 0.91 4.21 2.85
CA GLY A 99 0.48 5.56 2.64
C GLY A 99 -0.90 5.53 1.99
N THR A 100 -1.80 6.35 2.48
CA THR A 100 -2.97 6.77 1.73
C THR A 100 -2.69 8.21 1.34
N SER A 101 -2.32 8.45 0.11
CA SER A 101 -2.38 9.80 -0.44
C SER A 101 -3.85 10.12 -0.57
N GLY A 102 -4.33 10.93 0.31
CA GLY A 102 -5.77 11.06 0.53
C GLY A 102 -6.48 12.04 -0.37
N GLY A 103 -5.86 12.65 -1.32
CA GLY A 103 -6.50 13.66 -2.16
C GLY A 103 -6.08 13.60 -3.62
N GLY A 104 -7.03 13.92 -4.46
CA GLY A 104 -6.81 14.03 -5.88
C GLY A 104 -6.80 12.68 -6.62
N VAL A 105 -6.54 12.76 -7.88
CA VAL A 105 -6.68 11.76 -8.94
C VAL A 105 -5.90 10.44 -8.69
N PHE A 106 -5.01 10.36 -7.67
CA PHE A 106 -3.97 9.31 -7.56
C PHE A 106 -3.99 8.53 -6.27
N SER A 107 -5.00 8.68 -5.47
CA SER A 107 -5.03 8.12 -4.12
C SER A 107 -6.37 7.52 -3.73
N GLY A 108 -7.25 7.38 -4.68
CA GLY A 108 -8.53 6.71 -4.50
C GLY A 108 -8.38 5.21 -4.25
N PRO A 109 -9.48 4.51 -4.01
CA PRO A 109 -9.52 3.06 -3.99
C PRO A 109 -8.85 2.46 -5.24
N GLY A 110 -8.20 1.29 -5.11
CA GLY A 110 -7.50 0.62 -6.21
C GLY A 110 -5.98 0.82 -6.23
N PHE A 111 -5.46 1.83 -5.53
CA PHE A 111 -4.01 2.07 -5.41
C PHE A 111 -3.51 1.73 -4.01
N VAL A 112 -2.45 0.91 -3.95
CA VAL A 112 -1.78 0.53 -2.71
C VAL A 112 -0.36 1.06 -2.72
N GLN A 113 -0.06 2.02 -1.83
CA GLN A 113 1.31 2.46 -1.57
C GLN A 113 1.86 1.69 -0.38
N LEU A 114 2.71 0.72 -0.67
CA LEU A 114 3.25 -0.22 0.28
C LEU A 114 4.65 0.20 0.74
N TYR A 115 4.87 0.19 2.05
CA TYR A 115 6.17 0.34 2.70
C TYR A 115 6.42 -0.82 3.66
N MET A 116 7.68 -1.17 3.87
CA MET A 116 8.05 -2.24 4.78
C MET A 116 9.20 -1.81 5.68
N ARG A 117 9.20 -2.25 6.93
CA ARG A 117 10.25 -1.98 7.94
C ARG A 117 10.60 -0.51 8.17
N GLY A 118 9.70 0.40 7.86
CA GLY A 118 9.97 1.83 8.02
C GLY A 118 10.75 2.49 6.89
N VAL A 119 11.03 1.79 5.81
CA VAL A 119 11.63 2.34 4.59
C VAL A 119 10.55 3.11 3.82
N ALA A 120 10.24 4.31 4.30
CA ALA A 120 9.20 5.17 3.77
C ALA A 120 9.75 6.58 3.55
N SER A 121 9.72 7.04 2.30
CA SER A 121 10.22 8.35 1.90
C SER A 121 9.16 9.46 1.88
N GLY A 122 7.93 9.16 2.30
CA GLY A 122 6.82 10.12 2.23
C GLY A 122 5.95 9.87 1.01
N ASN A 123 4.86 10.62 0.94
CA ASN A 123 3.84 10.43 -0.05
C ASN A 123 3.37 11.78 -0.59
N ASP A 124 3.61 12.02 -1.87
CA ASP A 124 3.28 13.24 -2.58
C ASP A 124 2.33 13.03 -3.76
N ALA A 125 1.76 11.85 -3.89
CA ALA A 125 0.85 11.48 -4.99
C ALA A 125 1.39 11.76 -6.40
N ASN A 126 2.70 11.69 -6.60
CA ASN A 126 3.32 12.03 -7.90
C ASN A 126 3.14 10.88 -8.91
N HIS A 127 2.46 11.18 -10.04
CA HIS A 127 2.27 10.23 -11.15
C HIS A 127 3.54 9.59 -11.71
N SER A 128 4.61 10.34 -11.78
CA SER A 128 5.90 9.88 -12.27
C SER A 128 6.91 9.82 -11.13
N GLY A 129 6.44 9.44 -9.94
CA GLY A 129 7.23 9.33 -8.73
C GLY A 129 8.30 8.25 -8.79
N SER A 130 9.04 8.12 -7.70
CA SER A 130 9.94 6.99 -7.47
C SER A 130 9.17 5.67 -7.57
N GLN A 131 9.83 4.63 -8.01
CA GLN A 131 9.26 3.29 -7.90
C GLN A 131 9.04 2.92 -6.42
N PRO A 132 8.03 2.08 -6.08
CA PRO A 132 7.85 1.61 -4.70
C PRO A 132 9.08 0.89 -4.16
N SER A 133 9.35 1.05 -2.85
CA SER A 133 10.46 0.36 -2.16
C SER A 133 10.15 -1.08 -1.79
N ALA A 134 8.87 -1.46 -1.77
CA ALA A 134 8.43 -2.83 -1.54
C ALA A 134 7.62 -3.34 -2.74
N ALA A 135 7.86 -4.60 -3.14
CA ALA A 135 7.20 -5.22 -4.27
C ALA A 135 5.95 -5.98 -3.86
N MET A 136 4.98 -6.08 -4.78
CA MET A 136 3.82 -6.95 -4.65
C MET A 136 3.73 -7.91 -5.84
N TYR A 137 3.43 -9.17 -5.54
CA TYR A 137 3.29 -10.25 -6.51
C TYR A 137 1.92 -10.93 -6.37
N LEU A 138 1.32 -11.27 -7.50
CA LEU A 138 0.22 -12.22 -7.58
C LEU A 138 0.78 -13.53 -8.15
N ASP A 139 0.80 -14.57 -7.31
CA ASP A 139 1.56 -15.80 -7.60
C ASP A 139 3.06 -15.51 -7.87
N GLU A 140 3.54 -15.80 -9.06
CA GLU A 140 4.92 -15.54 -9.49
C GLU A 140 5.07 -14.21 -10.25
N GLN A 141 3.97 -13.48 -10.52
CA GLN A 141 3.96 -12.30 -11.37
C GLN A 141 4.00 -11.00 -10.57
N PRO A 142 4.90 -10.06 -10.89
CA PRO A 142 4.90 -8.76 -10.26
C PRO A 142 3.65 -7.97 -10.65
N ILE A 143 3.00 -7.32 -9.67
CA ILE A 143 1.82 -6.46 -9.86
C ILE A 143 2.03 -5.03 -9.36
N THR A 144 3.25 -4.68 -8.96
CA THR A 144 3.63 -3.33 -8.56
C THR A 144 3.74 -2.43 -9.78
N THR A 145 3.06 -1.28 -9.79
CA THR A 145 3.22 -0.23 -10.81
C THR A 145 4.00 0.96 -10.25
N ILE A 146 4.30 1.97 -11.05
CA ILE A 146 5.07 3.15 -10.64
C ILE A 146 4.40 3.90 -9.50
N THR A 147 3.09 4.07 -9.53
CA THR A 147 2.33 4.79 -8.49
C THR A 147 1.95 3.93 -7.29
N GLY A 148 2.15 2.61 -7.36
CA GLY A 148 1.76 1.67 -6.31
C GLY A 148 1.40 0.30 -6.87
N ALA A 149 0.92 -0.59 -6.01
CA ALA A 149 0.44 -1.91 -6.40
C ALA A 149 -1.08 -1.91 -6.64
N LEU A 150 -1.55 -2.98 -7.28
CA LEU A 150 -2.99 -3.22 -7.45
C LEU A 150 -3.62 -3.65 -6.12
N ASP A 151 -4.79 -3.13 -5.80
CA ASP A 151 -5.64 -3.69 -4.74
C ASP A 151 -6.49 -4.82 -5.32
N ILE A 152 -6.24 -6.04 -4.88
CA ILE A 152 -6.88 -7.26 -5.36
C ILE A 152 -7.88 -7.74 -4.33
N HIS A 153 -9.10 -8.09 -4.78
CA HIS A 153 -10.08 -8.72 -3.91
C HIS A 153 -9.60 -10.08 -3.40
N MET A 154 -9.66 -10.28 -2.08
CA MET A 154 -9.01 -11.38 -1.36
C MET A 154 -9.94 -12.60 -1.21
N TYR A 155 -10.48 -13.11 -2.32
CA TYR A 155 -11.29 -14.32 -2.32
C TYR A 155 -10.59 -15.47 -3.04
N ASP A 156 -10.74 -16.69 -2.49
CA ASP A 156 -10.11 -17.91 -3.01
C ASP A 156 -8.57 -17.79 -3.09
N ILE A 157 -7.99 -17.18 -2.06
CA ILE A 157 -6.56 -17.02 -1.87
C ILE A 157 -6.05 -18.14 -0.95
N GLU A 158 -4.93 -18.75 -1.33
CA GLU A 158 -4.31 -19.80 -0.52
C GLU A 158 -3.57 -19.19 0.68
N ARG A 159 -2.80 -18.12 0.45
CA ARG A 159 -2.07 -17.41 1.49
C ARG A 159 -1.51 -16.07 1.01
N VAL A 160 -1.17 -15.22 1.97
CA VAL A 160 -0.35 -14.02 1.75
C VAL A 160 0.98 -14.24 2.47
N GLU A 161 2.09 -14.06 1.76
CA GLU A 161 3.45 -14.11 2.29
C GLU A 161 4.05 -12.71 2.31
N ALA A 162 4.49 -12.23 3.47
CA ALA A 162 5.18 -10.95 3.61
C ALA A 162 6.64 -11.19 4.01
N LEU A 163 7.54 -10.99 3.06
CA LEU A 163 8.98 -11.15 3.18
C LEU A 163 9.58 -9.80 3.57
N ALA A 164 10.00 -9.64 4.81
CA ALA A 164 10.55 -8.40 5.32
C ALA A 164 12.07 -8.32 5.10
N GLY A 165 12.57 -7.10 4.83
CA GLY A 165 13.96 -6.82 4.45
C GLY A 165 14.26 -7.06 2.97
N PRO A 166 15.45 -6.69 2.49
CA PRO A 166 15.83 -6.78 1.08
C PRO A 166 15.69 -8.18 0.47
N GLN A 167 14.92 -8.27 -0.62
CA GLN A 167 14.70 -9.50 -1.38
C GLN A 167 15.17 -9.38 -2.84
N GLY A 168 15.90 -8.32 -3.16
CA GLY A 168 16.30 -7.97 -4.52
C GLY A 168 17.14 -9.03 -5.24
N THR A 169 17.81 -9.94 -4.55
CA THR A 169 18.59 -11.03 -5.17
C THR A 169 17.73 -12.00 -5.97
N LEU A 170 16.55 -12.37 -5.45
CA LEU A 170 15.64 -13.33 -6.09
C LEU A 170 14.39 -12.67 -6.73
N TYR A 171 14.11 -11.41 -6.38
CA TYR A 171 12.94 -10.67 -6.84
C TYR A 171 13.35 -9.43 -7.65
N SER A 172 12.38 -8.63 -8.12
CA SER A 172 12.67 -7.44 -8.92
C SER A 172 13.29 -6.30 -8.12
N ALA A 173 13.73 -5.26 -8.82
CA ALA A 173 14.27 -4.02 -8.26
C ALA A 173 13.41 -3.40 -7.15
N ASN A 174 12.10 -3.49 -7.25
CA ASN A 174 11.16 -2.93 -6.27
C ASN A 174 11.09 -3.73 -4.95
N SER A 175 11.89 -4.78 -4.79
CA SER A 175 12.00 -5.57 -3.54
C SER A 175 13.13 -5.05 -2.65
N GLN A 176 13.31 -3.72 -2.60
CA GLN A 176 14.35 -3.06 -1.81
C GLN A 176 14.17 -3.29 -0.31
N SER A 177 12.99 -3.05 0.22
CA SER A 177 12.68 -3.20 1.65
C SER A 177 11.87 -4.45 1.98
N GLY A 178 11.38 -5.15 0.96
CA GLY A 178 10.63 -6.39 1.11
C GLY A 178 9.70 -6.70 -0.04
N THR A 179 8.97 -7.80 0.12
CA THR A 179 8.05 -8.32 -0.91
C THR A 179 6.79 -8.87 -0.25
N VAL A 180 5.61 -8.52 -0.79
CA VAL A 180 4.35 -9.17 -0.46
C VAL A 180 3.94 -10.06 -1.63
N ARG A 181 3.58 -11.30 -1.35
CA ARG A 181 3.10 -12.26 -2.34
C ARG A 181 1.70 -12.73 -1.98
N ILE A 182 0.77 -12.59 -2.91
CA ILE A 182 -0.58 -13.14 -2.83
C ILE A 182 -0.57 -14.43 -3.66
N ILE A 183 -0.76 -15.57 -3.01
CA ILE A 183 -0.75 -16.88 -3.65
C ILE A 183 -2.19 -17.36 -3.80
N THR A 184 -2.61 -17.60 -5.03
CA THR A 184 -3.97 -18.04 -5.35
C THR A 184 -4.10 -19.56 -5.25
N ARG A 185 -5.30 -20.06 -4.94
CA ARG A 185 -5.58 -21.48 -5.04
C ARG A 185 -5.48 -21.94 -6.49
N LYS A 186 -4.77 -23.02 -6.74
CA LYS A 186 -4.55 -23.58 -8.07
C LYS A 186 -5.67 -24.53 -8.47
N PRO A 187 -5.91 -24.76 -9.79
CA PRO A 187 -6.79 -25.81 -10.26
C PRO A 187 -6.32 -27.19 -9.77
N ASP A 188 -7.25 -28.01 -9.30
CA ASP A 188 -6.99 -29.33 -8.74
C ASP A 188 -7.67 -30.40 -9.61
N PRO A 189 -6.90 -31.28 -10.28
CA PRO A 189 -7.45 -32.37 -11.08
C PRO A 189 -8.01 -33.54 -10.24
N SER A 190 -7.74 -33.57 -8.91
CA SER A 190 -8.16 -34.67 -8.05
C SER A 190 -9.65 -34.69 -7.71
N GLY A 191 -10.37 -33.55 -7.87
CA GLY A 191 -11.78 -33.51 -7.52
C GLY A 191 -12.53 -32.25 -7.90
N TYR A 192 -13.84 -32.36 -8.00
CA TYR A 192 -14.75 -31.23 -8.13
C TYR A 192 -14.88 -30.50 -6.78
N SER A 193 -14.85 -29.19 -6.81
CA SER A 193 -15.22 -28.35 -5.67
C SER A 193 -15.81 -27.02 -6.14
N ALA A 194 -16.76 -26.49 -5.39
CA ALA A 194 -17.36 -25.20 -5.65
C ALA A 194 -17.73 -24.53 -4.33
N GLY A 195 -17.85 -23.23 -4.33
CA GLY A 195 -18.32 -22.50 -3.17
C GLY A 195 -18.80 -21.10 -3.53
N PHE A 196 -19.62 -20.53 -2.67
CA PHE A 196 -20.03 -19.13 -2.77
C PHE A 196 -20.16 -18.50 -1.39
N SER A 197 -20.07 -17.19 -1.37
CA SER A 197 -20.28 -16.37 -0.18
C SER A 197 -21.12 -15.16 -0.52
N VAL A 198 -22.03 -14.78 0.38
CA VAL A 198 -22.83 -13.55 0.32
C VAL A 198 -22.67 -12.82 1.62
N GLU A 199 -22.31 -11.55 1.54
CA GLU A 199 -22.13 -10.67 2.69
C GLU A 199 -22.97 -9.40 2.52
N GLY A 200 -23.59 -8.96 3.62
CA GLY A 200 -24.21 -7.66 3.75
C GLY A 200 -23.63 -6.92 4.94
N SER A 201 -23.33 -5.64 4.81
CA SER A 201 -22.76 -4.84 5.88
C SER A 201 -23.39 -3.45 5.98
N LYS A 202 -23.35 -2.85 7.17
CA LYS A 202 -23.80 -1.49 7.43
C LYS A 202 -22.72 -0.73 8.19
N ILE A 203 -22.29 0.39 7.62
CA ILE A 203 -21.37 1.32 8.27
C ILE A 203 -22.18 2.24 9.20
N GLU A 204 -21.67 2.52 10.39
CA GLU A 204 -22.26 3.49 11.32
C GLU A 204 -22.15 4.90 10.72
N ASP A 205 -23.28 5.59 10.65
CA ASP A 205 -23.41 6.90 10.01
C ASP A 205 -22.94 6.91 8.54
N GLY A 206 -23.07 5.76 7.84
CA GLY A 206 -22.68 5.55 6.44
C GLY A 206 -23.68 4.65 5.70
N GLY A 207 -23.32 4.20 4.50
CA GLY A 207 -24.16 3.39 3.60
C GLY A 207 -24.23 1.90 3.97
N ILE A 208 -24.83 1.12 3.07
CA ILE A 208 -24.95 -0.35 3.13
C ILE A 208 -24.08 -0.96 2.05
N GLY A 209 -23.15 -1.82 2.45
CA GLY A 209 -22.28 -2.57 1.56
C GLY A 209 -22.72 -4.01 1.35
N HIS A 210 -22.26 -4.63 0.27
CA HIS A 210 -22.48 -6.05 0.02
C HIS A 210 -21.34 -6.69 -0.77
N VAL A 211 -21.17 -8.01 -0.61
CA VAL A 211 -20.23 -8.81 -1.38
C VAL A 211 -20.93 -10.06 -1.87
N LEU A 212 -20.75 -10.40 -3.13
CA LEU A 212 -21.12 -11.67 -3.74
C LEU A 212 -19.88 -12.25 -4.41
N GLU A 213 -19.48 -13.45 -4.00
CA GLU A 213 -18.29 -14.09 -4.50
C GLU A 213 -18.48 -15.60 -4.61
N GLY A 214 -17.75 -16.24 -5.54
CA GLY A 214 -17.86 -17.67 -5.72
C GLY A 214 -16.71 -18.24 -6.56
N PHE A 215 -16.50 -19.55 -6.39
CA PHE A 215 -15.54 -20.30 -7.19
C PHE A 215 -16.11 -21.65 -7.63
N VAL A 216 -15.55 -22.19 -8.70
CA VAL A 216 -15.73 -23.56 -9.13
C VAL A 216 -14.41 -24.14 -9.62
N ASN A 217 -14.08 -25.34 -9.16
CA ASN A 217 -12.98 -26.18 -9.64
C ASN A 217 -13.56 -27.40 -10.36
N VAL A 218 -13.24 -27.56 -11.63
CA VAL A 218 -13.73 -28.66 -12.46
C VAL A 218 -12.54 -29.46 -12.95
N PRO A 219 -12.34 -30.71 -12.49
CA PRO A 219 -11.41 -31.64 -13.10
C PRO A 219 -11.90 -32.00 -14.51
N ILE A 220 -11.06 -31.85 -15.53
CA ILE A 220 -11.33 -32.27 -16.90
C ILE A 220 -10.96 -33.74 -17.07
N ASN A 221 -9.83 -34.14 -16.48
CA ASN A 221 -9.33 -35.48 -16.31
C ASN A 221 -8.24 -35.49 -15.22
N ASP A 222 -7.58 -36.63 -14.98
CA ASP A 222 -6.54 -36.81 -13.95
C ASP A 222 -5.30 -35.89 -14.14
N HIS A 223 -5.17 -35.27 -15.32
CA HIS A 223 -4.05 -34.40 -15.70
C HIS A 223 -4.45 -32.97 -15.99
N ALA A 224 -5.73 -32.62 -15.91
CA ALA A 224 -6.17 -31.26 -16.23
C ALA A 224 -7.36 -30.83 -15.40
N ALA A 225 -7.33 -29.59 -14.96
CA ALA A 225 -8.45 -28.95 -14.24
C ALA A 225 -8.56 -27.47 -14.58
N VAL A 226 -9.76 -26.94 -14.47
CA VAL A 226 -10.08 -25.50 -14.57
C VAL A 226 -10.57 -25.03 -13.23
N ARG A 227 -10.08 -23.84 -12.80
CA ARG A 227 -10.63 -23.12 -11.66
C ARG A 227 -11.09 -21.73 -12.10
N LEU A 228 -12.36 -21.42 -11.83
CA LEU A 228 -12.96 -20.12 -12.12
C LEU A 228 -13.39 -19.48 -10.82
N VAL A 229 -13.12 -18.19 -10.67
CA VAL A 229 -13.46 -17.37 -9.49
C VAL A 229 -14.09 -16.09 -9.98
N GLY A 230 -15.14 -15.63 -9.31
CA GLY A 230 -15.78 -14.36 -9.62
C GLY A 230 -16.20 -13.63 -8.35
N TRP A 231 -16.22 -12.30 -8.41
CA TRP A 231 -16.67 -11.45 -7.30
C TRP A 231 -17.33 -10.17 -7.79
N GLN A 232 -18.28 -9.71 -6.98
CA GLN A 232 -18.88 -8.40 -7.07
C GLN A 232 -18.99 -7.84 -5.66
N LYS A 233 -18.53 -6.62 -5.47
CA LYS A 233 -18.46 -5.96 -4.17
C LYS A 233 -18.93 -4.51 -4.32
N HIS A 234 -19.72 -4.04 -3.36
CA HIS A 234 -20.04 -2.65 -3.15
C HIS A 234 -19.53 -2.24 -1.76
N ASP A 235 -18.53 -1.36 -1.73
CA ASP A 235 -18.04 -0.70 -0.52
C ASP A 235 -18.88 0.57 -0.31
N ALA A 236 -19.63 0.61 0.77
CA ALA A 236 -20.47 1.74 1.08
C ALA A 236 -19.64 2.97 1.47
N GLY A 237 -20.12 4.15 1.09
CA GLY A 237 -19.59 5.43 1.54
C GLY A 237 -19.92 5.73 3.00
N TYR A 238 -19.19 6.71 3.55
CA TYR A 238 -19.35 7.21 4.92
C TYR A 238 -18.85 8.65 5.10
N VAL A 239 -18.50 9.33 4.02
CA VAL A 239 -18.12 10.73 4.00
C VAL A 239 -19.22 11.49 3.28
N ASP A 240 -19.69 12.60 3.85
CA ASP A 240 -20.69 13.46 3.23
C ASP A 240 -20.02 14.63 2.49
N ASN A 241 -20.45 14.93 1.25
CA ASN A 241 -20.16 16.22 0.64
C ASN A 241 -21.27 17.19 1.03
N ILE A 242 -20.97 18.13 1.95
CA ILE A 242 -21.95 19.05 2.51
C ILE A 242 -21.98 20.37 1.75
N HIS A 243 -23.12 21.10 1.87
CA HIS A 243 -23.28 22.41 1.23
C HIS A 243 -22.27 23.43 1.76
N GLY A 244 -21.71 24.23 0.84
CA GLY A 244 -20.87 25.35 1.18
C GLY A 244 -20.64 26.29 -0.01
N THR A 245 -20.13 27.47 0.31
CA THR A 245 -19.74 28.49 -0.67
C THR A 245 -18.29 28.87 -0.48
N ARG A 246 -17.68 29.41 -1.53
CA ARG A 246 -16.32 29.95 -1.50
C ARG A 246 -16.23 31.21 -2.35
N THR A 247 -15.68 32.30 -1.80
CA THR A 247 -15.48 33.59 -2.52
C THR A 247 -13.99 33.78 -2.76
N PHE A 248 -13.61 33.90 -4.03
CA PHE A 248 -12.22 34.14 -4.43
C PHE A 248 -11.85 35.61 -4.20
N PRO A 249 -10.74 35.88 -3.51
CA PRO A 249 -10.39 37.27 -3.10
C PRO A 249 -10.16 38.23 -4.26
N THR A 250 -9.49 37.78 -5.34
CA THR A 250 -9.09 38.65 -6.44
C THR A 250 -10.25 38.95 -7.40
N SER A 251 -11.01 37.93 -7.80
CA SER A 251 -12.14 38.06 -8.71
C SER A 251 -13.43 38.51 -8.01
N GLY A 252 -13.55 38.26 -6.70
CA GLY A 252 -14.81 38.47 -5.97
C GLY A 252 -15.91 37.47 -6.31
N ILE A 253 -15.62 36.48 -7.15
CA ILE A 253 -16.58 35.48 -7.61
C ILE A 253 -16.82 34.49 -6.47
N THR A 254 -18.10 34.22 -6.22
CA THR A 254 -18.53 33.20 -5.25
C THR A 254 -19.02 31.98 -5.98
N ILE A 255 -18.48 30.81 -5.63
CA ILE A 255 -18.94 29.49 -6.09
C ILE A 255 -19.77 28.82 -5.02
N ASP A 256 -20.64 27.92 -5.44
CA ASP A 256 -21.56 27.15 -4.59
C ASP A 256 -21.57 25.69 -5.05
N ASN A 257 -21.60 24.75 -4.11
CA ASN A 257 -21.60 23.31 -4.40
C ASN A 257 -22.97 22.64 -4.21
N ALA A 258 -24.09 23.40 -4.17
CA ALA A 258 -25.42 22.84 -3.90
C ALA A 258 -25.80 21.67 -4.83
N ALA A 259 -25.30 21.67 -6.08
CA ALA A 259 -25.54 20.61 -7.05
C ALA A 259 -24.67 19.34 -6.80
N ARG A 260 -23.76 19.39 -5.83
CA ARG A 260 -22.81 18.31 -5.47
C ARG A 260 -23.00 17.78 -4.06
N VAL A 261 -23.97 18.31 -3.33
CA VAL A 261 -24.29 17.84 -1.97
C VAL A 261 -24.81 16.41 -2.04
N GLU A 262 -24.10 15.51 -1.37
CA GLU A 262 -24.39 14.08 -1.38
C GLU A 262 -23.97 13.43 -0.07
N LYS A 263 -24.78 12.49 0.44
CA LYS A 263 -24.45 11.69 1.62
C LYS A 263 -23.70 10.43 1.22
N ASP A 264 -22.77 10.02 2.09
CA ASP A 264 -22.04 8.77 1.91
C ASP A 264 -21.37 8.69 0.51
N PHE A 265 -20.83 9.81 0.00
CA PHE A 265 -20.46 9.95 -1.42
C PHE A 265 -19.19 9.23 -1.81
N ASN A 266 -18.42 8.67 -0.85
CA ASN A 266 -17.15 7.98 -1.08
C ASN A 266 -17.32 6.46 -1.19
N ASP A 267 -18.25 6.00 -1.98
CA ASP A 267 -18.50 4.58 -2.25
C ASP A 267 -17.61 4.01 -3.36
N ALA A 268 -17.57 2.67 -3.47
CA ALA A 268 -16.86 2.01 -4.56
C ALA A 268 -17.51 0.69 -4.96
N ASP A 269 -17.64 0.48 -6.27
CA ASP A 269 -18.11 -0.77 -6.87
C ASP A 269 -16.95 -1.53 -7.52
N THR A 270 -16.76 -2.79 -7.15
CA THR A 270 -15.72 -3.65 -7.72
C THR A 270 -16.34 -4.92 -8.30
N VAL A 271 -15.94 -5.28 -9.51
CA VAL A 271 -16.27 -6.55 -10.15
C VAL A 271 -15.01 -7.17 -10.73
N GLY A 272 -14.85 -8.48 -10.59
CA GLY A 272 -13.69 -9.16 -11.15
C GLY A 272 -13.88 -10.64 -11.34
N VAL A 273 -12.96 -11.21 -12.11
CA VAL A 273 -12.92 -12.63 -12.42
C VAL A 273 -11.47 -13.12 -12.46
N ARG A 274 -11.25 -14.38 -12.07
CA ARG A 274 -9.99 -15.10 -12.25
C ARG A 274 -10.27 -16.46 -12.84
N GLY A 275 -9.59 -16.82 -13.93
CA GLY A 275 -9.63 -18.13 -14.55
C GLY A 275 -8.24 -18.71 -14.63
N SER A 276 -8.05 -19.94 -14.17
CA SER A 276 -6.80 -20.68 -14.27
C SER A 276 -7.08 -22.08 -14.83
N LEU A 277 -6.18 -22.53 -15.71
CA LEU A 277 -6.15 -23.91 -16.21
C LEU A 277 -4.83 -24.53 -15.74
N ARG A 278 -4.89 -25.72 -15.16
CA ARG A 278 -3.71 -26.57 -14.94
C ARG A 278 -3.73 -27.70 -15.95
N PHE A 279 -2.59 -27.94 -16.54
CA PHE A 279 -2.40 -29.04 -17.47
C PHE A 279 -1.06 -29.73 -17.18
N ASP A 280 -1.14 -30.95 -16.60
CA ASP A 280 -0.01 -31.83 -16.33
C ASP A 280 0.28 -32.64 -17.60
N ILE A 281 1.27 -32.21 -18.41
CA ILE A 281 1.66 -32.87 -19.67
C ILE A 281 2.10 -34.31 -19.38
N ASN A 282 2.84 -34.48 -18.28
CA ASN A 282 3.29 -35.74 -17.70
C ASN A 282 3.72 -35.48 -16.24
N ASP A 283 4.24 -36.50 -15.57
CA ASP A 283 4.68 -36.43 -14.15
C ASP A 283 5.76 -35.40 -13.86
N ASN A 284 6.40 -34.84 -14.90
CA ASN A 284 7.51 -33.89 -14.76
C ASN A 284 7.18 -32.48 -15.28
N TRP A 285 6.08 -32.25 -15.97
CA TRP A 285 5.80 -30.97 -16.60
C TRP A 285 4.36 -30.53 -16.40
N THR A 286 4.20 -29.36 -15.81
CA THR A 286 2.92 -28.67 -15.60
C THR A 286 2.91 -27.31 -16.30
N ILE A 287 1.81 -26.97 -16.95
CA ILE A 287 1.56 -25.65 -17.56
C ILE A 287 0.32 -25.06 -16.91
N THR A 288 0.46 -23.82 -16.40
CA THR A 288 -0.65 -23.11 -15.73
C THR A 288 -0.83 -21.72 -16.34
N PRO A 289 -1.64 -21.56 -17.39
CA PRO A 289 -2.13 -20.27 -17.83
C PRO A 289 -3.17 -19.73 -16.87
N THR A 290 -3.10 -18.42 -16.59
CA THR A 290 -4.03 -17.69 -15.70
C THR A 290 -4.42 -16.36 -16.34
N LEU A 291 -5.70 -16.02 -16.23
CA LEU A 291 -6.23 -14.70 -16.59
C LEU A 291 -6.94 -14.11 -15.38
N VAL A 292 -6.61 -12.87 -15.03
CA VAL A 292 -7.29 -12.10 -13.99
C VAL A 292 -7.72 -10.77 -14.58
N ALA A 293 -8.94 -10.34 -14.27
CA ALA A 293 -9.44 -9.01 -14.65
C ALA A 293 -10.29 -8.44 -13.53
N GLN A 294 -10.13 -7.15 -13.25
CA GLN A 294 -10.92 -6.42 -12.27
C GLN A 294 -11.24 -5.03 -12.79
N LYS A 295 -12.45 -4.58 -12.51
CA LYS A 295 -12.89 -3.21 -12.70
C LYS A 295 -13.40 -2.68 -11.38
N MET A 296 -12.97 -1.47 -11.03
CA MET A 296 -13.45 -0.71 -9.88
C MET A 296 -13.94 0.66 -10.35
N LYS A 297 -15.08 1.08 -9.82
CA LYS A 297 -15.55 2.46 -9.93
C LYS A 297 -15.68 3.01 -8.52
N ALA A 298 -15.02 4.10 -8.25
CA ALA A 298 -15.08 4.79 -6.97
C ALA A 298 -15.55 6.22 -7.17
N HIS A 299 -16.27 6.73 -6.19
CA HIS A 299 -16.71 8.12 -6.13
C HIS A 299 -16.13 8.78 -4.88
N GLY A 300 -16.06 10.09 -4.90
CA GLY A 300 -15.67 10.91 -3.77
C GLY A 300 -14.26 10.67 -3.23
N SER A 301 -13.96 11.39 -2.17
CA SER A 301 -12.69 11.32 -1.43
C SER A 301 -12.87 10.63 -0.09
N THR A 302 -11.85 9.94 0.38
CA THR A 302 -11.78 9.43 1.75
C THR A 302 -11.20 10.45 2.74
N GLY A 303 -10.73 11.59 2.26
CA GLY A 303 -10.30 12.72 3.07
C GLY A 303 -11.49 13.42 3.73
N VAL A 304 -11.32 13.87 4.96
CA VAL A 304 -12.31 14.63 5.74
C VAL A 304 -11.72 15.98 6.07
N ASP A 305 -12.48 17.05 5.87
CA ASP A 305 -12.06 18.40 6.23
C ASP A 305 -12.04 18.57 7.76
N PRO A 306 -10.90 18.91 8.36
CA PRO A 306 -10.78 19.09 9.82
C PRO A 306 -11.59 20.27 10.37
N ASN A 307 -12.04 21.17 9.49
CA ASN A 307 -12.77 22.38 9.86
C ASN A 307 -14.28 22.16 9.90
N VAL A 308 -14.78 20.97 9.57
CA VAL A 308 -16.19 20.62 9.66
C VAL A 308 -16.76 20.96 11.04
N GLY A 309 -17.91 21.67 11.05
CA GLY A 309 -18.56 22.18 12.27
C GLY A 309 -17.91 23.43 12.86
N ASN A 310 -16.84 23.96 12.30
CA ASN A 310 -16.20 25.22 12.72
C ASN A 310 -16.80 26.41 11.95
N THR A 311 -17.53 27.27 12.65
CA THR A 311 -18.17 28.46 12.08
C THR A 311 -17.19 29.49 11.51
N ASP A 312 -15.95 29.53 12.01
CA ASP A 312 -14.90 30.42 11.48
C ASP A 312 -14.50 30.09 10.05
N PHE A 313 -14.75 28.83 9.63
CA PHE A 313 -14.55 28.34 8.26
C PHE A 313 -15.86 28.18 7.48
N GLY A 314 -16.96 28.71 7.98
CA GLY A 314 -18.26 28.70 7.30
C GLY A 314 -19.04 27.39 7.39
N TYR A 315 -18.67 26.48 8.29
CA TYR A 315 -19.41 25.25 8.54
C TYR A 315 -20.53 25.43 9.57
N ASP A 316 -21.64 24.70 9.38
CA ASP A 316 -22.67 24.54 10.40
C ASP A 316 -22.15 23.65 11.54
N PRO A 317 -22.29 24.05 12.81
CA PRO A 317 -21.88 23.23 13.96
C PRO A 317 -22.59 21.87 14.05
N SER A 318 -23.72 21.70 13.34
CA SER A 318 -24.46 20.43 13.23
C SER A 318 -24.04 19.57 12.05
N SER A 319 -23.03 19.98 11.25
CA SER A 319 -22.53 19.21 10.13
C SER A 319 -22.03 17.83 10.56
N ALA A 320 -22.14 16.85 9.66
CA ALA A 320 -21.63 15.49 9.87
C ALA A 320 -20.13 15.52 10.25
N GLU A 321 -19.72 14.68 11.19
CA GLU A 321 -18.32 14.60 11.66
C GLU A 321 -17.35 14.19 10.52
N LEU A 322 -17.82 13.34 9.58
CA LEU A 322 -17.05 12.89 8.44
C LEU A 322 -17.61 13.57 7.17
N ALA A 323 -17.10 14.75 6.85
CA ALA A 323 -17.59 15.50 5.71
C ALA A 323 -16.48 16.30 5.02
N VAL A 324 -16.78 16.73 3.79
CA VAL A 324 -15.99 17.63 2.96
C VAL A 324 -16.90 18.70 2.33
N LYS A 325 -16.27 19.68 1.69
CA LYS A 325 -16.96 20.73 0.90
C LYS A 325 -16.25 20.82 -0.46
N HIS A 326 -16.59 19.90 -1.36
CA HIS A 326 -16.04 19.83 -2.70
C HIS A 326 -17.01 20.41 -3.74
N PHE A 327 -16.47 21.11 -4.73
CA PHE A 327 -17.21 21.89 -5.73
C PHE A 327 -17.29 21.20 -7.09
N TYR A 328 -16.40 20.23 -7.36
CA TYR A 328 -16.30 19.48 -8.61
C TYR A 328 -16.49 17.99 -8.39
N PRO A 329 -16.80 17.22 -9.46
CA PRO A 329 -16.93 15.77 -9.36
C PRO A 329 -15.61 15.12 -8.94
N GLU A 330 -15.73 14.04 -8.15
CA GLU A 330 -14.63 13.17 -7.83
C GLU A 330 -15.00 11.73 -8.20
N SER A 331 -14.19 11.11 -9.03
CA SER A 331 -14.41 9.73 -9.48
C SER A 331 -13.13 9.07 -9.94
N SER A 332 -13.11 7.75 -9.88
CA SER A 332 -12.04 6.92 -10.45
C SER A 332 -12.63 5.65 -11.07
N ASP A 333 -12.37 5.40 -12.34
CA ASP A 333 -12.70 4.15 -13.05
C ASP A 333 -11.39 3.43 -13.36
N ASP A 334 -11.05 2.42 -12.55
CA ASP A 334 -9.81 1.62 -12.64
C ASP A 334 -10.13 0.25 -13.24
N ARG A 335 -9.54 -0.04 -14.39
CA ARG A 335 -9.73 -1.29 -15.13
C ARG A 335 -8.39 -1.93 -15.42
N TRP A 336 -8.19 -3.15 -14.97
CA TRP A 336 -6.96 -3.87 -15.28
C TRP A 336 -7.22 -5.34 -15.59
N HIS A 337 -6.32 -5.92 -16.36
CA HIS A 337 -6.24 -7.36 -16.59
C HIS A 337 -4.79 -7.82 -16.68
N GLN A 338 -4.56 -9.07 -16.31
CA GLN A 338 -3.27 -9.73 -16.42
C GLN A 338 -3.45 -11.12 -17.00
N ALA A 339 -2.72 -11.40 -18.08
CA ALA A 339 -2.51 -12.74 -18.62
C ALA A 339 -1.15 -13.25 -18.15
N ALA A 340 -1.11 -14.43 -17.59
CA ALA A 340 0.09 -15.07 -17.06
C ALA A 340 0.22 -16.51 -17.53
N LEU A 341 1.45 -16.97 -17.63
CA LEU A 341 1.77 -18.36 -17.93
C LEU A 341 2.90 -18.81 -17.01
N THR A 342 2.66 -19.88 -16.27
CA THR A 342 3.70 -20.56 -15.50
C THR A 342 3.91 -21.94 -16.10
N VAL A 343 5.16 -22.26 -16.41
CA VAL A 343 5.59 -23.59 -16.87
C VAL A 343 6.60 -24.12 -15.87
N GLU A 344 6.28 -25.23 -15.25
CA GLU A 344 7.12 -25.91 -14.26
C GLU A 344 7.48 -27.27 -14.80
N GLY A 345 8.77 -27.64 -14.66
CA GLY A 345 9.22 -28.92 -15.18
C GLY A 345 10.53 -29.38 -14.61
N LYS A 346 10.93 -30.60 -14.97
CA LYS A 346 12.20 -31.19 -14.60
C LYS A 346 13.08 -31.46 -15.80
N VAL A 347 14.34 -30.99 -15.72
CA VAL A 347 15.40 -31.29 -16.70
C VAL A 347 16.49 -32.09 -15.99
N GLY A 348 16.49 -33.40 -16.21
CA GLY A 348 17.26 -34.31 -15.37
C GLY A 348 16.72 -34.32 -13.94
N ASN A 349 17.54 -33.89 -12.99
CA ASN A 349 17.17 -33.75 -11.59
C ASN A 349 17.02 -32.29 -11.12
N PHE A 350 17.06 -31.32 -12.06
CA PHE A 350 16.85 -29.91 -11.81
C PHE A 350 15.40 -29.53 -12.08
N ASP A 351 14.85 -28.67 -11.20
CA ASP A 351 13.57 -28.03 -11.44
C ASP A 351 13.75 -26.79 -12.33
N LEU A 352 12.98 -26.69 -13.42
CA LEU A 352 12.95 -25.55 -14.33
C LEU A 352 11.61 -24.85 -14.17
N THR A 353 11.64 -23.53 -14.01
CA THR A 353 10.42 -22.72 -14.00
C THR A 353 10.56 -21.57 -15.00
N TYR A 354 9.59 -21.44 -15.88
CA TYR A 354 9.42 -20.27 -16.73
C TYR A 354 8.14 -19.55 -16.38
N VAL A 355 8.23 -18.23 -16.19
CA VAL A 355 7.11 -17.36 -15.86
C VAL A 355 7.02 -16.23 -16.88
N PHE A 356 5.85 -16.06 -17.45
CA PHE A 356 5.49 -14.94 -18.30
C PHE A 356 4.30 -14.20 -17.74
N SER A 357 4.28 -12.87 -17.82
CA SER A 357 3.08 -12.08 -17.60
C SER A 357 2.98 -10.87 -18.52
N ASN A 358 1.74 -10.54 -18.87
CA ASN A 358 1.39 -9.30 -19.55
C ASN A 358 0.22 -8.67 -18.81
N MET A 359 0.40 -7.44 -18.31
CA MET A 359 -0.61 -6.68 -17.59
C MET A 359 -0.90 -5.38 -18.34
N LYS A 360 -2.17 -5.02 -18.38
CA LYS A 360 -2.64 -3.69 -18.78
C LYS A 360 -3.59 -3.14 -17.73
N ARG A 361 -3.42 -1.84 -17.37
CA ARG A 361 -4.31 -1.09 -16.48
C ARG A 361 -4.59 0.27 -17.10
N ASP A 362 -5.83 0.69 -17.09
CA ASP A 362 -6.28 2.02 -17.51
C ASP A 362 -7.07 2.61 -16.33
N VAL A 363 -6.75 3.85 -15.95
CA VAL A 363 -7.43 4.60 -14.88
C VAL A 363 -7.89 5.93 -15.45
N ASP A 364 -9.20 6.16 -15.46
CA ASP A 364 -9.81 7.45 -15.77
C ASP A 364 -10.29 8.08 -14.47
N SER A 365 -9.93 9.34 -14.19
CA SER A 365 -10.26 9.98 -12.92
C SER A 365 -10.52 11.48 -13.04
N GLU A 366 -11.40 11.96 -12.17
CA GLU A 366 -11.69 13.37 -11.95
C GLU A 366 -11.54 13.70 -10.48
N ALA A 367 -11.01 14.90 -10.16
CA ALA A 367 -10.87 15.36 -8.79
C ALA A 367 -11.11 16.85 -8.67
N ASP A 368 -11.73 17.23 -7.54
CA ASP A 368 -11.76 18.62 -7.11
C ASP A 368 -10.33 19.11 -6.86
N TYR A 369 -10.03 20.33 -7.22
CA TYR A 369 -8.78 21.01 -6.99
C TYR A 369 -9.01 22.50 -6.69
N ALA A 370 -10.21 22.83 -6.20
CA ALA A 370 -10.63 24.19 -5.93
C ALA A 370 -9.79 24.84 -4.83
N ASP A 371 -9.31 24.08 -3.86
CA ASP A 371 -8.44 24.58 -2.81
C ASP A 371 -7.12 25.14 -3.34
N TYR A 372 -6.53 24.47 -4.35
CA TYR A 372 -5.32 24.98 -4.98
C TYR A 372 -5.53 26.40 -5.54
N GLY A 373 -6.59 26.60 -6.33
CA GLY A 373 -6.93 27.91 -6.90
C GLY A 373 -7.18 28.95 -5.83
N PHE A 374 -7.94 28.60 -4.79
CA PHE A 374 -8.31 29.51 -3.69
C PHE A 374 -7.10 29.98 -2.85
N TRP A 375 -6.26 29.06 -2.41
CA TRP A 375 -5.13 29.39 -1.54
C TRP A 375 -4.05 30.19 -2.27
N TYR A 376 -3.76 29.84 -3.54
CA TYR A 376 -2.82 30.66 -4.33
C TYR A 376 -3.42 32.02 -4.70
N ASP A 377 -4.74 32.16 -4.90
CA ASP A 377 -5.39 33.44 -5.05
C ASP A 377 -5.27 34.30 -3.78
N SER A 378 -5.54 33.69 -2.63
CA SER A 378 -5.48 34.37 -1.32
C SER A 378 -4.08 34.87 -0.97
N LEU A 379 -3.02 34.15 -1.35
CA LEU A 379 -1.63 34.48 -0.97
C LEU A 379 -0.91 35.35 -2.01
N ALA A 380 -1.18 35.16 -3.30
CA ALA A 380 -0.40 35.73 -4.38
C ALA A 380 -1.25 36.44 -5.45
N GLY A 381 -2.57 36.53 -5.24
CA GLY A 381 -3.48 37.11 -6.22
C GLY A 381 -3.53 36.29 -7.52
N TYR A 382 -3.39 34.98 -7.42
CA TYR A 382 -3.30 34.08 -8.57
C TYR A 382 -4.53 34.17 -9.47
N GLY A 383 -5.71 34.31 -8.90
CA GLY A 383 -6.98 34.47 -9.63
C GLY A 383 -7.06 35.70 -10.52
N ALA A 384 -6.21 36.73 -10.29
CA ALA A 384 -6.16 37.91 -11.17
C ALA A 384 -5.61 37.60 -12.57
N TYR A 385 -5.02 36.44 -12.76
CA TYR A 385 -4.49 35.98 -14.05
C TYR A 385 -5.45 35.10 -14.83
N PHE A 386 -6.67 34.83 -14.29
CA PHE A 386 -7.70 34.05 -14.96
C PHE A 386 -8.82 34.97 -15.45
N TYR A 387 -8.93 35.09 -16.78
CA TYR A 387 -9.91 35.91 -17.47
C TYR A 387 -10.46 35.19 -18.71
N ASP A 388 -11.61 35.64 -19.17
CA ASP A 388 -12.22 35.15 -20.43
C ASP A 388 -11.72 35.94 -21.66
N ASP A 389 -12.17 35.57 -22.87
CA ASP A 389 -11.78 36.23 -24.11
C ASP A 389 -12.22 37.70 -24.19
N ASN A 390 -13.06 38.20 -23.30
CA ASN A 390 -13.42 39.60 -23.17
C ASN A 390 -12.52 40.37 -22.20
N GLY A 391 -11.67 39.68 -21.45
CA GLY A 391 -10.81 40.22 -20.40
C GLY A 391 -11.50 40.36 -19.04
N ASP A 392 -12.68 39.79 -18.86
CA ASP A 392 -13.39 39.77 -17.58
C ASP A 392 -12.84 38.64 -16.69
N LEU A 393 -12.64 38.92 -15.39
CA LEU A 393 -12.18 37.89 -14.42
C LEU A 393 -13.22 36.79 -14.30
N ILE A 394 -12.73 35.55 -14.31
CA ILE A 394 -13.56 34.34 -14.19
C ILE A 394 -13.31 33.63 -12.85
N ASN A 395 -14.12 32.61 -12.56
CA ASN A 395 -13.91 31.70 -11.44
C ASN A 395 -12.58 30.98 -11.60
N PRO A 396 -11.57 31.21 -10.71
CA PRO A 396 -10.26 30.59 -10.82
C PRO A 396 -10.19 29.19 -10.23
N SER A 397 -11.32 28.58 -9.85
CA SER A 397 -11.33 27.19 -9.35
C SER A 397 -10.79 26.24 -10.39
N GLN A 398 -9.98 25.32 -9.92
CA GLN A 398 -9.44 24.26 -10.75
C GLN A 398 -10.09 22.92 -10.42
N TYR A 399 -10.12 22.05 -11.41
CA TYR A 399 -10.39 20.62 -11.25
C TYR A 399 -9.52 19.82 -12.20
N ILE A 400 -9.26 18.56 -11.86
CA ILE A 400 -8.33 17.71 -12.60
C ILE A 400 -9.12 16.63 -13.33
N GLN A 401 -8.80 16.44 -14.63
CA GLN A 401 -9.18 15.27 -15.41
C GLN A 401 -7.91 14.53 -15.81
N ALA A 402 -7.82 13.25 -15.47
CA ALA A 402 -6.64 12.45 -15.77
C ALA A 402 -6.97 11.08 -16.35
N THR A 403 -6.08 10.60 -17.20
CA THR A 403 -6.07 9.24 -17.73
C THR A 403 -4.66 8.68 -17.59
N ASP A 404 -4.53 7.56 -16.88
CA ASP A 404 -3.28 6.83 -16.72
C ASP A 404 -3.35 5.46 -17.37
N GLY A 405 -2.41 5.17 -18.26
CA GLY A 405 -2.30 3.90 -18.94
C GLY A 405 -1.03 3.14 -18.55
N TYR A 406 -1.17 1.96 -17.95
CA TYR A 406 -0.02 1.12 -17.57
C TYR A 406 0.02 -0.13 -18.43
N LYS A 407 1.20 -0.47 -18.93
CA LYS A 407 1.47 -1.76 -19.60
C LYS A 407 2.74 -2.36 -19.02
N ARG A 408 2.69 -3.63 -18.65
CA ARG A 408 3.86 -4.37 -18.18
C ARG A 408 3.94 -5.72 -18.86
N THR A 409 5.15 -6.08 -19.28
CA THR A 409 5.49 -7.43 -19.72
C THR A 409 6.70 -7.89 -18.94
N SER A 410 6.66 -9.11 -18.40
CA SER A 410 7.79 -9.71 -17.69
C SER A 410 8.03 -11.15 -18.09
N HIS A 411 9.29 -11.58 -18.05
CA HIS A 411 9.76 -12.94 -18.29
C HIS A 411 10.77 -13.30 -17.19
N GLU A 412 10.60 -14.45 -16.57
CA GLU A 412 11.58 -15.05 -15.67
C GLU A 412 11.81 -16.50 -16.08
N LEU A 413 13.06 -16.88 -16.22
CA LEU A 413 13.47 -18.27 -16.40
C LEU A 413 14.43 -18.62 -15.28
N ARG A 414 14.11 -19.64 -14.47
CA ARG A 414 14.94 -20.09 -13.37
C ARG A 414 15.13 -21.61 -13.36
N ILE A 415 16.25 -22.01 -12.79
CA ILE A 415 16.60 -23.40 -12.55
C ILE A 415 17.00 -23.57 -11.10
N ALA A 416 16.53 -24.65 -10.46
CA ALA A 416 16.85 -24.98 -9.09
C ALA A 416 17.38 -26.43 -9.00
N SER A 417 18.40 -26.65 -8.17
CA SER A 417 18.92 -27.99 -7.91
C SER A 417 18.07 -28.72 -6.87
N PRO A 418 18.15 -30.06 -6.78
CA PRO A 418 17.52 -30.84 -5.71
C PRO A 418 17.90 -30.35 -4.31
N GLN A 419 16.94 -30.42 -3.39
CA GLN A 419 17.09 -29.93 -2.01
C GLN A 419 17.80 -30.89 -1.07
N ASP A 420 17.89 -32.17 -1.42
CA ASP A 420 18.54 -33.25 -0.65
C ASP A 420 20.06 -33.26 -0.76
N ARG A 421 20.64 -32.32 -1.53
CA ARG A 421 22.07 -32.23 -1.76
C ARG A 421 22.74 -31.25 -0.82
N ARG A 422 23.98 -31.58 -0.43
CA ARG A 422 24.85 -30.71 0.39
C ARG A 422 25.13 -29.36 -0.29
N PHE A 423 25.18 -29.32 -1.62
CA PHE A 423 25.30 -28.14 -2.47
C PHE A 423 24.00 -27.94 -3.23
N ARG A 424 23.40 -26.77 -3.07
CA ARG A 424 22.12 -26.39 -3.68
C ARG A 424 22.26 -25.04 -4.36
N MET A 425 21.53 -24.86 -5.47
CA MET A 425 21.52 -23.61 -6.20
C MET A 425 20.11 -23.25 -6.71
N VAL A 426 19.88 -21.96 -6.84
CA VAL A 426 18.84 -21.36 -7.67
C VAL A 426 19.52 -20.32 -8.53
N ALA A 427 19.27 -20.32 -9.84
CA ALA A 427 19.78 -19.30 -10.77
C ALA A 427 18.72 -18.95 -11.80
N GLY A 428 18.74 -17.72 -12.30
CA GLY A 428 17.74 -17.30 -13.26
C GLY A 428 18.11 -16.06 -14.07
N LEU A 429 17.27 -15.83 -15.08
CA LEU A 429 17.26 -14.67 -15.94
C LEU A 429 15.95 -13.94 -15.76
N PHE A 430 16.00 -12.64 -15.68
CA PHE A 430 14.81 -11.78 -15.55
C PHE A 430 14.83 -10.68 -16.59
N TRP A 431 13.67 -10.42 -17.19
CA TRP A 431 13.44 -9.28 -18.05
C TRP A 431 12.07 -8.71 -17.80
N GLN A 432 11.98 -7.38 -17.66
CA GLN A 432 10.74 -6.65 -17.53
C GLN A 432 10.79 -5.35 -18.31
N GLN A 433 9.67 -4.99 -18.92
CA GLN A 433 9.42 -3.65 -19.43
C GLN A 433 8.06 -3.19 -18.93
N GLN A 434 8.01 -1.97 -18.38
CA GLN A 434 6.76 -1.28 -18.10
C GLN A 434 6.72 0.07 -18.80
N SER A 435 5.54 0.50 -19.24
CA SER A 435 5.25 1.84 -19.68
C SER A 435 4.11 2.44 -18.89
N HIS A 436 4.17 3.74 -18.68
CA HIS A 436 3.14 4.53 -18.06
C HIS A 436 2.86 5.74 -18.96
N ASP A 437 1.69 5.74 -19.56
CA ASP A 437 1.16 6.85 -20.32
C ASP A 437 0.43 7.77 -19.35
N ILE A 438 0.89 9.01 -19.19
CA ILE A 438 0.41 9.99 -18.20
C ILE A 438 -0.28 11.10 -18.94
N PHE A 439 -1.56 11.30 -18.66
CA PHE A 439 -2.32 12.40 -19.19
C PHE A 439 -3.11 13.09 -18.09
N GLN A 440 -2.93 14.43 -17.93
CA GLN A 440 -3.62 15.24 -16.94
C GLN A 440 -3.96 16.61 -17.51
N ARG A 441 -5.17 17.05 -17.29
CA ARG A 441 -5.63 18.41 -17.55
C ARG A 441 -6.05 19.05 -16.24
N TYR A 442 -5.50 20.22 -15.95
CA TYR A 442 -6.02 21.11 -14.92
C TYR A 442 -6.91 22.12 -15.62
N ARG A 443 -8.19 22.08 -15.32
CA ARG A 443 -9.18 22.85 -16.01
C ARG A 443 -9.66 24.04 -15.20
N VAL A 444 -9.91 25.16 -15.90
CA VAL A 444 -10.58 26.38 -15.42
C VAL A 444 -11.63 26.73 -16.46
N ASP A 445 -12.90 26.60 -16.15
CA ASP A 445 -13.99 26.79 -17.10
C ASP A 445 -14.11 28.26 -17.54
N GLY A 446 -14.16 28.50 -18.86
CA GLY A 446 -14.23 29.81 -19.45
C GLY A 446 -12.90 30.54 -19.61
N LEU A 447 -11.78 29.83 -19.53
CA LEU A 447 -10.44 30.40 -19.66
C LEU A 447 -10.21 31.00 -21.05
N ALA A 448 -9.62 32.21 -21.11
CA ALA A 448 -9.29 32.86 -22.37
C ALA A 448 -8.33 32.05 -23.25
N THR A 449 -8.56 32.12 -24.57
CA THR A 449 -7.81 31.32 -25.56
C THR A 449 -6.32 31.68 -25.65
N ASP A 450 -5.91 32.87 -25.19
CA ASP A 450 -4.51 33.31 -25.17
C ASP A 450 -3.70 32.81 -23.95
N ILE A 451 -4.39 32.35 -22.91
CA ILE A 451 -3.73 31.84 -21.70
C ILE A 451 -3.90 30.32 -21.50
N GLU A 452 -4.81 29.68 -22.25
CA GLU A 452 -4.94 28.22 -22.24
C GLU A 452 -3.74 27.51 -22.89
N VAL A 453 -3.58 26.23 -22.62
CA VAL A 453 -2.59 25.41 -23.34
C VAL A 453 -3.05 25.25 -24.80
N ASN A 454 -2.22 25.66 -25.74
CA ASN A 454 -2.52 25.74 -27.18
C ASN A 454 -3.24 24.48 -27.70
N GLY A 455 -4.50 24.65 -28.14
CA GLY A 455 -5.35 23.59 -28.66
C GLY A 455 -6.11 22.78 -27.58
N TRP A 456 -6.09 23.22 -26.33
CA TRP A 456 -6.75 22.58 -25.20
C TRP A 456 -7.66 23.57 -24.44
N ALA A 457 -8.89 23.76 -24.95
CA ALA A 457 -9.84 24.67 -24.35
C ALA A 457 -10.00 24.45 -22.84
N ASP A 458 -10.14 25.57 -22.09
CA ASP A 458 -10.26 25.57 -20.61
C ASP A 458 -9.12 24.87 -19.87
N THR A 459 -7.96 24.70 -20.46
CA THR A 459 -6.84 23.95 -19.82
C THR A 459 -5.71 24.89 -19.47
N ILE A 460 -5.54 25.17 -18.18
CA ILE A 460 -4.45 26.01 -17.70
C ILE A 460 -3.12 25.25 -17.65
N TRP A 461 -3.16 23.96 -17.34
CA TRP A 461 -2.00 23.09 -17.27
C TRP A 461 -2.27 21.75 -17.94
N LEU A 462 -1.32 21.28 -18.74
CA LEU A 462 -1.35 19.98 -19.40
C LEU A 462 -0.12 19.16 -19.04
N THR A 463 -0.33 17.88 -18.73
CA THR A 463 0.69 16.85 -18.73
C THR A 463 0.31 15.78 -19.76
N ALA A 464 1.16 15.56 -20.74
CA ALA A 464 1.04 14.48 -21.71
C ALA A 464 2.41 13.82 -21.87
N GLN A 465 2.70 12.81 -21.07
CA GLN A 465 4.00 12.19 -20.98
C GLN A 465 3.92 10.67 -21.07
N GLN A 466 4.98 10.04 -21.56
CA GLN A 466 5.16 8.59 -21.48
C GLN A 466 6.48 8.28 -20.77
N ARG A 467 6.39 7.50 -19.71
CA ARG A 467 7.52 6.90 -19.00
C ARG A 467 7.70 5.46 -19.44
N LYS A 468 8.96 5.03 -19.64
CA LYS A 468 9.32 3.62 -19.86
C LYS A 468 10.44 3.23 -18.92
N ASP A 469 10.26 2.09 -18.26
CA ASP A 469 11.27 1.46 -17.41
C ASP A 469 11.52 0.04 -17.92
N ARG A 470 12.81 -0.34 -18.01
CA ARG A 470 13.25 -1.70 -18.33
C ARG A 470 14.21 -2.19 -17.28
N ASP A 471 14.00 -3.42 -16.84
CA ASP A 471 14.88 -4.14 -15.91
C ASP A 471 15.31 -5.45 -16.58
N LYS A 472 16.63 -5.70 -16.60
CA LYS A 472 17.24 -6.95 -17.05
C LYS A 472 18.19 -7.42 -15.99
N ALA A 473 18.11 -8.69 -15.61
CA ALA A 473 19.01 -9.21 -14.59
C ALA A 473 19.38 -10.68 -14.82
N VAL A 474 20.55 -11.00 -14.31
CA VAL A 474 21.00 -12.37 -14.04
C VAL A 474 21.14 -12.49 -12.54
N PHE A 475 20.56 -13.52 -11.96
CA PHE A 475 20.57 -13.70 -10.52
C PHE A 475 20.80 -15.15 -10.11
N GLY A 476 21.25 -15.36 -8.87
CA GLY A 476 21.36 -16.70 -8.31
C GLY A 476 21.77 -16.70 -6.86
N GLU A 477 21.44 -17.80 -6.19
CA GLU A 477 21.86 -18.13 -4.83
C GLU A 477 22.47 -19.54 -4.80
N LEU A 478 23.54 -19.69 -4.02
CA LEU A 478 24.24 -20.95 -3.77
C LEU A 478 24.19 -21.23 -2.29
N SER A 479 23.73 -22.41 -1.88
CA SER A 479 23.71 -22.87 -0.49
C SER A 479 24.61 -24.07 -0.34
N TYR A 480 25.41 -24.09 0.74
CA TYR A 480 26.30 -25.18 1.07
C TYR A 480 26.20 -25.55 2.56
N ASP A 481 25.94 -26.83 2.83
CA ASP A 481 25.90 -27.34 4.21
C ASP A 481 27.32 -27.57 4.71
N LEU A 482 27.80 -26.63 5.53
CA LEU A 482 29.11 -26.74 6.20
C LEU A 482 29.15 -27.95 7.11
N THR A 483 28.03 -28.20 7.82
CA THR A 483 27.76 -29.41 8.61
C THR A 483 26.30 -29.80 8.41
N ASP A 484 25.83 -30.90 9.00
CA ASP A 484 24.41 -31.31 8.95
C ASP A 484 23.43 -30.28 9.59
N ARG A 485 23.95 -29.28 10.30
CA ARG A 485 23.17 -28.25 11.02
C ARG A 485 23.55 -26.82 10.68
N LEU A 486 24.60 -26.63 9.93
CA LEU A 486 25.11 -25.29 9.60
C LEU A 486 25.19 -25.12 8.08
N THR A 487 24.40 -24.21 7.56
CA THR A 487 24.31 -23.89 6.12
C THR A 487 24.75 -22.47 5.87
N LEU A 488 25.63 -22.28 4.87
CA LEU A 488 26.02 -20.98 4.33
C LEU A 488 25.35 -20.79 2.98
N THR A 489 24.66 -19.65 2.78
CA THR A 489 24.06 -19.24 1.50
C THR A 489 24.64 -17.92 1.04
N GLY A 490 25.04 -17.83 -0.22
CA GLY A 490 25.48 -16.60 -0.88
C GLY A 490 24.66 -16.36 -2.14
N GLY A 491 24.21 -15.14 -2.37
CA GLY A 491 23.43 -14.76 -3.53
C GLY A 491 23.92 -13.46 -4.15
N MET A 492 23.73 -13.33 -5.46
CA MET A 492 24.00 -12.10 -6.22
C MET A 492 22.99 -11.89 -7.33
N ARG A 493 22.72 -10.62 -7.61
CA ARG A 493 21.97 -10.17 -8.79
C ARG A 493 22.78 -9.08 -9.50
N PHE A 494 23.05 -9.27 -10.76
CA PHE A 494 23.60 -8.28 -11.68
C PHE A 494 22.46 -7.75 -12.51
N PHE A 495 22.31 -6.44 -12.59
CA PHE A 495 21.16 -5.82 -13.26
C PHE A 495 21.56 -4.65 -14.15
N ARG A 496 20.66 -4.37 -15.10
CA ARG A 496 20.64 -3.15 -15.90
C ARG A 496 19.23 -2.59 -15.88
N ASN A 497 19.14 -1.32 -15.47
CA ASN A 497 17.90 -0.54 -15.52
C ASN A 497 18.05 0.57 -16.56
N ASP A 498 17.05 0.72 -17.42
CA ASP A 498 16.92 1.85 -18.34
C ASP A 498 15.61 2.56 -18.01
N ASN A 499 15.64 3.90 -17.83
CA ASN A 499 14.47 4.75 -17.62
C ASN A 499 14.44 5.86 -18.68
N SER A 500 13.25 6.18 -19.19
CA SER A 500 13.05 7.33 -20.08
C SER A 500 11.70 7.99 -19.81
N LEU A 501 11.65 9.31 -20.02
CA LEU A 501 10.45 10.11 -19.94
C LEU A 501 10.44 11.12 -21.09
N LYS A 502 9.36 11.04 -21.92
CA LYS A 502 9.16 11.93 -23.07
C LYS A 502 7.78 12.55 -23.02
N GLY A 503 7.66 13.80 -23.48
CA GLY A 503 6.37 14.46 -23.70
C GLY A 503 6.35 15.94 -23.35
N PHE A 504 5.18 16.37 -22.90
CA PHE A 504 4.86 17.74 -22.55
C PHE A 504 4.44 17.86 -21.08
N PHE A 505 4.87 18.97 -20.43
CA PHE A 505 4.55 19.29 -19.06
C PHE A 505 4.53 20.80 -18.86
N GLY A 506 3.34 21.40 -18.57
CA GLY A 506 3.27 22.81 -18.21
C GLY A 506 2.10 23.60 -18.81
N TYR A 507 2.28 24.92 -18.82
CA TYR A 507 1.33 25.96 -19.22
C TYR A 507 1.35 26.25 -20.73
N GLY A 508 0.35 27.00 -21.20
CA GLY A 508 0.40 27.73 -22.47
C GLY A 508 1.48 28.83 -22.44
N ASP A 509 1.87 29.32 -23.61
CA ASP A 509 2.90 30.36 -23.74
C ASP A 509 2.44 31.73 -23.25
N GLY A 510 1.13 32.02 -23.30
CA GLY A 510 0.54 33.25 -22.80
C GLY A 510 0.46 33.35 -21.27
N PHE A 511 0.51 32.23 -20.56
CA PHE A 511 0.39 32.23 -19.11
C PHE A 511 1.73 32.26 -18.37
N SER A 512 2.71 31.48 -18.80
CA SER A 512 4.00 31.37 -18.08
C SER A 512 5.17 31.05 -19.00
N GLY A 513 6.28 31.81 -18.86
CA GLY A 513 7.55 31.57 -19.53
C GLY A 513 8.43 30.53 -18.84
N SER A 514 8.05 29.98 -17.65
CA SER A 514 8.91 29.13 -16.83
C SER A 514 8.84 27.65 -17.18
N THR A 515 7.72 27.19 -17.71
CA THR A 515 7.49 25.79 -18.11
C THR A 515 6.35 25.70 -19.12
N GLY A 516 6.23 24.59 -19.84
CA GLY A 516 5.19 24.40 -20.85
C GLY A 516 5.65 24.77 -22.26
N VAL A 517 4.80 25.47 -23.03
CA VAL A 517 5.05 25.77 -24.44
C VAL A 517 6.32 26.62 -24.64
N SER A 518 6.61 27.56 -23.76
CA SER A 518 7.83 28.41 -23.80
C SER A 518 9.15 27.58 -23.68
N GLN A 519 9.09 26.35 -23.22
CA GLN A 519 10.22 25.45 -23.05
C GLN A 519 10.28 24.35 -24.13
N CYS A 520 9.48 24.46 -25.19
CA CYS A 520 9.47 23.50 -26.29
C CYS A 520 10.79 23.57 -27.08
N PHE A 521 11.38 22.41 -27.31
CA PHE A 521 12.56 22.25 -28.17
C PHE A 521 12.25 21.47 -29.46
N SER A 522 11.05 20.90 -29.56
CA SER A 522 10.54 20.19 -30.74
C SER A 522 9.07 20.55 -30.93
N SER A 523 8.70 20.85 -32.20
CA SER A 523 7.31 21.07 -32.62
C SER A 523 6.54 19.78 -32.85
N GLU A 524 7.16 18.62 -32.57
CA GLU A 524 6.48 17.31 -32.60
C GLU A 524 5.32 17.31 -31.62
N GLN A 525 4.10 17.04 -32.12
CA GLN A 525 2.96 16.84 -31.25
C GLN A 525 3.05 15.46 -30.56
N PHE A 526 2.93 15.42 -29.28
CA PHE A 526 3.00 14.19 -28.49
C PHE A 526 1.68 13.98 -27.73
N HIS A 527 0.93 12.95 -28.09
CA HIS A 527 -0.41 12.64 -27.50
C HIS A 527 -1.36 13.84 -27.51
N GLY A 528 -1.31 14.64 -28.59
CA GLY A 528 -2.13 15.83 -28.77
C GLY A 528 -1.61 17.09 -28.07
N ALA A 529 -0.54 17.02 -27.29
CA ALA A 529 0.10 18.19 -26.70
C ALA A 529 0.76 19.04 -27.79
N PRO A 530 0.88 20.38 -27.59
CA PRO A 530 1.34 21.31 -28.62
C PRO A 530 2.79 21.04 -29.11
N CYS A 531 3.61 20.42 -28.29
CA CYS A 531 5.04 20.18 -28.56
C CYS A 531 5.63 19.15 -27.61
N VAL A 532 6.95 18.91 -27.74
CA VAL A 532 7.75 18.17 -26.76
C VAL A 532 8.68 19.14 -26.04
N ASN A 533 8.60 19.16 -24.68
CA ASN A 533 9.50 19.93 -23.82
C ASN A 533 10.29 19.05 -22.83
N LEU A 534 10.14 17.73 -22.93
CA LEU A 534 10.91 16.73 -22.21
C LEU A 534 11.14 15.49 -23.08
N ASP A 535 12.42 15.12 -23.28
CA ASP A 535 12.84 13.84 -23.88
C ASP A 535 14.20 13.47 -23.28
N LYS A 536 14.16 12.74 -22.16
CA LYS A 536 15.36 12.37 -21.41
C LYS A 536 15.34 10.88 -21.06
N GLY A 537 16.52 10.32 -20.91
CA GLY A 537 16.70 8.94 -20.45
C GLY A 537 17.93 8.81 -19.56
N THR A 538 17.94 7.81 -18.73
CA THR A 538 19.07 7.38 -17.91
C THR A 538 19.15 5.86 -17.90
N HIS A 539 20.36 5.34 -17.63
CA HIS A 539 20.59 3.91 -17.48
C HIS A 539 21.62 3.66 -16.37
N GLU A 540 21.52 2.51 -15.77
CA GLU A 540 22.41 2.07 -14.71
C GLU A 540 22.71 0.59 -14.83
N ASN A 541 23.96 0.18 -14.55
CA ASN A 541 24.35 -1.21 -14.40
C ASN A 541 25.01 -1.35 -13.05
N ASP A 542 24.54 -2.27 -12.24
CA ASP A 542 25.09 -2.50 -10.89
C ASP A 542 24.77 -3.94 -10.42
N HIS A 543 25.09 -4.23 -9.18
CA HIS A 543 24.84 -5.52 -8.57
C HIS A 543 24.47 -5.33 -7.09
N ILE A 544 23.74 -6.31 -6.55
CA ILE A 544 23.44 -6.45 -5.13
C ILE A 544 23.75 -7.87 -4.67
N GLY A 545 24.03 -8.00 -3.38
CA GLY A 545 24.43 -9.25 -2.78
C GLY A 545 23.60 -9.66 -1.57
N ARG A 546 23.75 -10.94 -1.21
CA ARG A 546 23.22 -11.53 0.04
C ARG A 546 24.16 -12.59 0.56
N VAL A 547 24.36 -12.62 1.88
CA VAL A 547 25.01 -13.72 2.58
C VAL A 547 24.18 -14.09 3.81
N ASN A 548 23.90 -15.37 3.97
CA ASN A 548 23.13 -15.89 5.10
C ASN A 548 23.86 -17.08 5.71
N LEU A 549 23.92 -17.11 7.02
CA LEU A 549 24.39 -18.24 7.81
C LEU A 549 23.23 -18.76 8.67
N THR A 550 22.82 -20.00 8.45
CA THR A 550 21.73 -20.66 9.15
C THR A 550 22.27 -21.77 10.03
N TRP A 551 21.86 -21.77 11.31
CA TRP A 551 22.13 -22.85 12.25
C TRP A 551 20.85 -23.51 12.73
N GLN A 552 20.65 -24.78 12.32
CA GLN A 552 19.58 -25.63 12.78
C GLN A 552 20.00 -26.26 14.13
N ILE A 553 19.50 -25.67 15.23
CA ILE A 553 19.85 -26.14 16.59
C ILE A 553 19.32 -27.57 16.81
N ASP A 554 18.04 -27.76 16.48
CA ASP A 554 17.32 -29.03 16.43
C ASP A 554 16.19 -28.97 15.38
N ASP A 555 15.39 -29.99 15.21
CA ASP A 555 14.31 -30.05 14.19
C ASP A 555 13.23 -28.99 14.36
N LYS A 556 13.12 -28.36 15.53
CA LYS A 556 12.10 -27.38 15.93
C LYS A 556 12.65 -25.98 16.14
N LYS A 557 13.97 -25.78 16.10
CA LYS A 557 14.62 -24.51 16.43
C LYS A 557 15.75 -24.18 15.47
N MET A 558 15.68 -23.00 14.89
CA MET A 558 16.67 -22.45 13.98
C MET A 558 17.00 -21.00 14.37
N VAL A 559 18.24 -20.61 14.20
CA VAL A 559 18.68 -19.21 14.21
C VAL A 559 19.46 -18.92 12.93
N TYR A 560 19.46 -17.67 12.50
CA TYR A 560 20.18 -17.25 11.31
C TYR A 560 20.72 -15.82 11.44
N ALA A 561 21.75 -15.54 10.66
CA ALA A 561 22.27 -14.20 10.46
C ALA A 561 22.36 -13.90 8.97
N THR A 562 21.88 -12.72 8.55
CA THR A 562 21.83 -12.30 7.15
C THR A 562 22.45 -10.92 6.99
N TRP A 563 23.29 -10.77 5.98
CA TRP A 563 23.62 -9.53 5.32
C TRP A 563 22.96 -9.52 3.94
N SER A 564 22.25 -8.47 3.57
CA SER A 564 21.58 -8.37 2.28
C SER A 564 21.45 -6.92 1.81
N GLU A 565 21.48 -6.75 0.50
CA GLU A 565 21.28 -5.46 -0.16
C GLU A 565 20.00 -5.46 -0.98
N GLY A 566 19.36 -4.30 -1.05
CA GLY A 566 18.25 -4.01 -1.94
C GLY A 566 18.43 -2.64 -2.58
N TYR A 567 17.78 -2.40 -3.71
CA TYR A 567 17.89 -1.15 -4.41
C TYR A 567 16.56 -0.75 -5.06
N ARG A 568 16.45 0.53 -5.35
CA ARG A 568 15.38 1.12 -6.14
C ARG A 568 16.00 1.96 -7.26
N PRO A 569 15.59 1.78 -8.54
CA PRO A 569 16.22 2.45 -9.67
C PRO A 569 16.00 3.97 -9.63
N GLY A 570 16.98 4.69 -10.17
CA GLY A 570 16.87 6.10 -10.50
C GLY A 570 15.93 6.37 -11.67
N GLY A 571 15.71 7.65 -11.99
CA GLY A 571 14.84 8.03 -13.10
C GLY A 571 14.86 9.52 -13.42
N ILE A 572 13.96 9.90 -14.32
CA ILE A 572 13.83 11.27 -14.84
C ILE A 572 12.72 12.02 -14.10
N ASN A 573 13.01 13.25 -13.65
CA ASN A 573 12.02 14.18 -13.14
C ASN A 573 11.08 14.67 -14.26
N ARG A 574 9.78 14.88 -13.93
CA ARG A 574 8.75 15.37 -14.88
C ARG A 574 9.07 16.74 -15.47
N ARG A 575 9.74 17.59 -14.72
CA ARG A 575 10.19 18.92 -15.16
C ARG A 575 11.57 18.85 -15.80
N GLY A 576 11.67 19.26 -17.07
CA GLY A 576 12.90 19.14 -17.84
C GLY A 576 14.10 19.91 -17.29
N THR A 577 13.89 20.92 -16.44
CA THR A 577 14.94 21.71 -15.79
C THR A 577 15.57 21.03 -14.57
N LEU A 578 14.94 19.98 -14.03
CA LEU A 578 15.49 19.21 -12.92
C LEU A 578 16.44 18.11 -13.42
N PRO A 579 17.51 17.81 -12.64
CA PRO A 579 18.37 16.66 -12.95
C PRO A 579 17.62 15.33 -12.77
N PRO A 580 18.10 14.25 -13.37
CA PRO A 580 17.71 12.90 -13.01
C PRO A 580 17.99 12.64 -11.52
N TYR A 581 17.15 11.81 -10.89
CA TYR A 581 17.46 11.27 -9.56
C TYR A 581 18.15 9.91 -9.72
N THR A 582 19.06 9.59 -8.79
CA THR A 582 19.86 8.36 -8.80
C THR A 582 19.18 7.22 -8.06
N SER A 583 19.67 6.01 -8.28
CA SER A 583 19.26 4.84 -7.47
C SER A 583 19.58 5.05 -6.00
N ASP A 584 18.79 4.42 -5.15
CA ASP A 584 19.03 4.34 -3.72
C ASP A 584 19.21 2.87 -3.28
N PHE A 585 20.04 2.68 -2.24
CA PHE A 585 20.45 1.36 -1.77
C PHE A 585 20.11 1.17 -0.30
N LEU A 586 19.68 -0.06 0.04
CA LEU A 586 19.36 -0.46 1.40
C LEU A 586 20.24 -1.65 1.79
N THR A 587 21.09 -1.48 2.80
CA THR A 587 21.92 -2.54 3.36
C THR A 587 21.34 -3.01 4.69
N ASN A 588 21.01 -4.29 4.79
CA ASN A 588 20.39 -4.92 5.95
C ASN A 588 21.36 -5.87 6.65
N TYR A 589 21.41 -5.78 7.98
CA TYR A 589 22.05 -6.73 8.89
C TYR A 589 20.96 -7.27 9.82
N GLU A 590 20.71 -8.57 9.76
CA GLU A 590 19.61 -9.22 10.46
C GLU A 590 20.09 -10.44 11.25
N PHE A 591 19.59 -10.60 12.48
CA PHE A 591 19.65 -11.81 13.27
C PHE A 591 18.23 -12.27 13.59
N GLY A 592 17.88 -13.49 13.19
CA GLY A 592 16.53 -14.01 13.42
C GLY A 592 16.51 -15.40 14.01
N TRP A 593 15.34 -15.77 14.52
CA TRP A 593 15.07 -17.10 15.05
C TRP A 593 13.71 -17.61 14.63
N LYS A 594 13.60 -18.92 14.46
CA LYS A 594 12.35 -19.63 14.23
C LYS A 594 12.28 -20.80 15.18
N THR A 595 11.24 -20.83 16.02
CA THR A 595 11.14 -21.81 17.08
C THR A 595 9.73 -22.37 17.22
N SER A 596 9.64 -23.67 17.43
CA SER A 596 8.41 -24.39 17.74
C SER A 596 8.57 -25.13 19.06
N TRP A 597 7.56 -25.05 19.92
CA TRP A 597 7.55 -25.55 21.28
C TRP A 597 6.30 -26.40 21.55
N ALA A 598 6.34 -27.21 22.61
CA ALA A 598 5.20 -28.00 23.10
C ALA A 598 4.56 -28.84 21.99
N ASP A 599 5.36 -29.55 21.20
CA ASP A 599 4.93 -30.38 20.05
C ASP A 599 4.07 -29.61 19.04
N ASN A 600 4.61 -28.49 18.54
CA ASN A 600 4.00 -27.57 17.57
C ASN A 600 2.70 -26.90 18.07
N LYS A 601 2.50 -26.78 19.38
CA LYS A 601 1.39 -25.99 19.95
C LYS A 601 1.71 -24.51 20.06
N LEU A 602 2.99 -24.16 20.08
CA LEU A 602 3.47 -22.77 20.18
C LEU A 602 4.59 -22.55 19.16
N VAL A 603 4.38 -21.62 18.25
CA VAL A 603 5.38 -21.08 17.33
C VAL A 603 5.72 -19.66 17.77
N PHE A 604 7.00 -19.36 17.93
CA PHE A 604 7.52 -18.05 18.26
C PHE A 604 8.73 -17.72 17.43
N ASN A 605 8.55 -16.81 16.46
CA ASN A 605 9.56 -16.36 15.52
C ASN A 605 9.89 -14.89 15.77
N GLY A 606 11.08 -14.45 15.35
CA GLY A 606 11.42 -13.05 15.42
C GLY A 606 12.70 -12.71 14.69
N ALA A 607 12.94 -11.41 14.50
CA ALA A 607 14.14 -10.86 13.90
C ALA A 607 14.51 -9.53 14.57
N LEU A 608 15.79 -9.34 14.80
CA LEU A 608 16.45 -8.07 15.12
C LEU A 608 17.21 -7.63 13.89
N PHE A 609 17.10 -6.38 13.49
CA PHE A 609 17.76 -5.88 12.30
C PHE A 609 18.21 -4.44 12.39
N ARG A 610 19.19 -4.11 11.56
CA ARG A 610 19.62 -2.75 11.24
C ARG A 610 19.66 -2.61 9.73
N GLU A 611 18.97 -1.59 9.22
CA GLU A 611 19.00 -1.20 7.82
C GLU A 611 19.64 0.18 7.68
N ASN A 612 20.64 0.29 6.79
CA ASN A 612 21.22 1.58 6.36
C ASN A 612 20.69 1.85 4.97
N TRP A 613 20.09 3.04 4.79
CA TRP A 613 19.47 3.46 3.54
C TRP A 613 20.21 4.68 3.00
N ASP A 614 20.90 4.50 1.90
CA ASP A 614 21.80 5.50 1.31
C ASP A 614 21.19 6.11 0.06
N ASP A 615 21.41 7.43 -0.13
CA ASP A 615 20.94 8.24 -1.25
C ASP A 615 19.43 8.12 -1.53
N PHE A 616 18.62 7.96 -0.47
CA PHE A 616 17.23 7.64 -0.63
C PHE A 616 16.43 8.70 -1.41
N GLN A 617 15.60 8.23 -2.33
CA GLN A 617 14.74 9.07 -3.15
C GLN A 617 13.61 9.64 -2.31
N PHE A 618 13.53 10.97 -2.24
CA PHE A 618 12.47 11.69 -1.55
C PHE A 618 11.65 12.48 -2.58
N SER A 619 10.38 12.15 -2.68
CA SER A 619 9.41 12.78 -3.56
C SER A 619 8.53 13.72 -2.74
N TYR A 620 8.33 14.95 -3.20
CA TYR A 620 7.56 15.95 -2.48
C TYR A 620 6.98 17.02 -3.41
N LEU A 621 5.91 17.66 -2.96
CA LEU A 621 5.36 18.84 -3.60
C LEU A 621 6.18 20.07 -3.17
N GLY A 622 6.81 20.73 -4.14
CA GLY A 622 7.56 21.96 -3.94
C GLY A 622 6.65 23.15 -3.60
N GLN A 623 7.21 24.22 -3.06
CA GLN A 623 6.44 25.44 -2.74
C GLN A 623 5.81 26.10 -3.97
N ASN A 624 6.39 25.86 -5.15
CA ASN A 624 5.85 26.29 -6.44
C ASN A 624 4.70 25.45 -6.98
N GLY A 625 4.15 24.51 -6.16
CA GLY A 625 3.05 23.61 -6.53
C GLY A 625 3.47 22.49 -7.49
N LEU A 626 4.76 22.30 -7.77
CA LEU A 626 5.25 21.25 -8.68
C LEU A 626 5.96 20.15 -7.90
N THR A 627 5.73 18.91 -8.30
CA THR A 627 6.35 17.74 -7.70
C THR A 627 7.79 17.57 -8.13
N GLU A 628 8.67 17.25 -7.19
CA GLU A 628 10.10 17.02 -7.39
C GLU A 628 10.53 15.72 -6.70
N ILE A 629 11.49 15.01 -7.31
CA ILE A 629 12.18 13.88 -6.70
C ILE A 629 13.64 14.27 -6.55
N ARG A 630 14.16 14.15 -5.33
CA ARG A 630 15.56 14.39 -5.02
C ARG A 630 16.09 13.26 -4.16
N ASN A 631 17.36 12.95 -4.31
CA ASN A 631 18.03 12.05 -3.37
C ASN A 631 18.34 12.82 -2.08
N ALA A 632 17.97 12.23 -0.94
CA ALA A 632 18.41 12.61 0.38
C ALA A 632 19.62 11.74 0.76
N ASN A 633 20.45 12.17 1.72
CA ASN A 633 21.72 11.50 1.97
C ASN A 633 21.53 10.08 2.55
N SER A 634 21.22 9.96 3.83
CA SER A 634 21.13 8.64 4.47
C SER A 634 20.16 8.60 5.65
N ALA A 635 19.59 7.43 5.85
CA ALA A 635 18.75 7.10 6.98
C ALA A 635 19.17 5.75 7.59
N ARG A 636 18.78 5.50 8.83
CA ARG A 636 18.97 4.22 9.51
C ARG A 636 17.68 3.78 10.18
N ILE A 637 17.39 2.51 10.05
CA ILE A 637 16.28 1.84 10.69
C ILE A 637 16.82 0.71 11.58
N ASP A 638 16.63 0.82 12.89
CA ASP A 638 16.85 -0.26 13.84
C ASP A 638 15.50 -0.87 14.22
N GLY A 639 15.35 -2.19 14.23
CA GLY A 639 14.04 -2.80 14.46
C GLY A 639 14.05 -4.17 15.10
N LEU A 640 12.88 -4.52 15.66
CA LEU A 640 12.51 -5.82 16.20
C LEU A 640 11.15 -6.22 15.64
N GLU A 641 11.06 -7.41 15.08
CA GLU A 641 9.83 -8.05 14.63
C GLU A 641 9.62 -9.36 15.39
N LEU A 642 8.37 -9.63 15.79
CA LEU A 642 7.97 -10.85 16.46
C LEU A 642 6.68 -11.39 15.85
N ASP A 643 6.58 -12.72 15.76
CA ASP A 643 5.41 -13.44 15.29
C ASP A 643 5.10 -14.60 16.24
N LEU A 644 3.83 -14.73 16.62
CA LEU A 644 3.33 -15.70 17.59
C LEU A 644 2.13 -16.46 17.03
N ALA A 645 2.16 -17.78 17.07
CA ALA A 645 0.98 -18.61 16.92
C ALA A 645 0.93 -19.62 18.08
N TRP A 646 -0.20 -19.69 18.79
CA TRP A 646 -0.35 -20.51 19.98
C TRP A 646 -1.71 -21.20 20.05
N ALA A 647 -1.71 -22.52 19.96
CA ALA A 647 -2.85 -23.37 20.32
C ALA A 647 -2.86 -23.56 21.85
N ALA A 648 -3.37 -22.56 22.59
CA ALA A 648 -3.30 -22.50 24.06
C ALA A 648 -4.08 -23.65 24.73
N THR A 649 -5.23 -24.00 24.14
CA THR A 649 -6.03 -25.16 24.55
C THR A 649 -6.62 -25.84 23.32
N TYR A 650 -7.36 -26.93 23.46
CA TYR A 650 -8.10 -27.56 22.36
C TYR A 650 -9.04 -26.58 21.66
N ASN A 651 -9.61 -25.63 22.39
CA ASN A 651 -10.63 -24.69 21.97
C ASN A 651 -10.08 -23.30 21.65
N LEU A 652 -8.92 -22.90 22.22
CA LEU A 652 -8.40 -21.52 22.15
C LEU A 652 -7.13 -21.44 21.31
N GLN A 653 -7.17 -20.66 20.24
CA GLN A 653 -6.03 -20.27 19.44
C GLN A 653 -5.76 -18.77 19.58
N ILE A 654 -4.50 -18.40 19.69
CA ILE A 654 -4.01 -17.03 19.79
C ILE A 654 -2.94 -16.83 18.72
N ASN A 655 -3.10 -15.80 17.88
CA ASN A 655 -2.14 -15.40 16.88
C ASN A 655 -1.84 -13.91 17.04
N GLY A 656 -0.62 -13.49 16.78
CA GLY A 656 -0.29 -12.08 16.86
C GLY A 656 1.08 -11.77 16.30
N GLY A 657 1.26 -10.51 15.95
CA GLY A 657 2.51 -9.97 15.44
C GLY A 657 2.82 -8.63 16.11
N PHE A 658 4.10 -8.32 16.17
CA PHE A 658 4.63 -7.12 16.78
C PHE A 658 5.80 -6.58 15.97
N ALA A 659 5.87 -5.26 15.81
CA ALA A 659 7.02 -4.59 15.23
C ALA A 659 7.34 -3.30 16.00
N TRP A 660 8.64 -3.08 16.22
CA TRP A 660 9.18 -1.84 16.77
C TRP A 660 10.31 -1.35 15.87
N TYR A 661 10.27 -0.04 15.53
CA TYR A 661 11.23 0.59 14.63
C TYR A 661 11.71 1.94 15.16
N ASP A 662 13.01 2.19 15.06
CA ASP A 662 13.62 3.52 15.20
C ASP A 662 14.21 3.95 13.85
N ALA A 663 13.35 4.53 13.00
CA ALA A 663 13.67 4.96 11.64
C ALA A 663 13.94 6.46 11.60
N LYS A 664 15.17 6.89 11.24
CA LYS A 664 15.59 8.29 11.31
C LYS A 664 16.70 8.65 10.33
N LEU A 665 16.78 9.93 9.96
CA LEU A 665 17.92 10.49 9.22
C LEU A 665 19.22 10.32 10.01
N THR A 666 20.33 10.05 9.31
CA THR A 666 21.69 10.03 9.85
C THR A 666 22.52 11.23 9.39
N ALA A 667 21.97 12.07 8.51
CA ALA A 667 22.54 13.34 8.09
C ALA A 667 21.41 14.36 7.88
N ASN A 668 21.75 15.67 7.81
CA ASN A 668 20.76 16.69 7.48
C ASN A 668 20.30 16.55 6.02
N TYR A 669 19.05 16.90 5.75
CA TYR A 669 18.50 17.06 4.42
C TYR A 669 18.35 18.55 4.11
N CYS A 670 19.17 19.06 3.17
CA CYS A 670 19.18 20.48 2.77
C CYS A 670 18.27 20.78 1.58
N GLY A 671 17.92 19.78 0.77
CA GLY A 671 17.01 19.92 -0.38
C GLY A 671 17.69 20.27 -1.71
N TRP A 672 19.03 20.33 -1.78
CA TRP A 672 19.78 20.54 -3.03
C TRP A 672 21.02 19.64 -3.10
N LEU A 673 21.62 19.59 -4.29
CA LEU A 673 22.82 18.81 -4.58
C LEU A 673 24.05 19.69 -4.61
N LYS A 674 25.20 19.14 -4.24
CA LYS A 674 26.53 19.73 -4.45
C LYS A 674 26.91 19.70 -5.94
N PRO A 675 27.99 20.42 -6.33
CA PRO A 675 28.47 20.38 -7.71
C PRO A 675 28.88 18.99 -8.22
N ASP A 676 29.25 18.08 -7.33
CA ASP A 676 29.58 16.67 -7.65
C ASP A 676 28.36 15.77 -7.80
N GLY A 677 27.14 16.31 -7.63
CA GLY A 677 25.88 15.59 -7.70
C GLY A 677 25.44 14.89 -6.40
N SER A 678 26.25 14.89 -5.35
CA SER A 678 25.89 14.34 -4.05
C SER A 678 24.93 15.26 -3.27
N PRO A 679 24.06 14.74 -2.39
CA PRO A 679 23.20 15.58 -1.55
C PRO A 679 23.99 16.50 -0.60
N GLU A 680 23.58 17.76 -0.50
CA GLU A 680 24.16 18.70 0.49
C GLU A 680 23.64 18.37 1.89
N THR A 681 24.53 18.31 2.87
CA THR A 681 24.21 18.02 4.28
C THR A 681 24.61 19.10 5.26
N SER A 682 25.31 20.16 4.77
CA SER A 682 25.79 21.27 5.59
C SER A 682 25.12 22.58 5.15
N CYS A 683 23.99 22.90 5.77
CA CYS A 683 23.20 24.11 5.49
C CYS A 683 22.76 24.82 6.78
N PRO A 684 23.70 25.34 7.58
CA PRO A 684 23.34 26.15 8.74
C PRO A 684 22.57 27.43 8.31
N ALA A 685 21.81 27.99 9.24
CA ALA A 685 21.12 29.27 8.98
C ALA A 685 22.07 30.34 8.43
N GLY A 686 21.65 31.04 7.39
CA GLY A 686 22.46 32.04 6.68
C GLY A 686 23.25 31.47 5.48
N THR A 687 23.22 30.14 5.22
CA THR A 687 23.75 29.55 3.98
C THR A 687 22.94 30.04 2.77
N VAL A 688 23.60 30.29 1.65
CA VAL A 688 22.93 30.62 0.38
C VAL A 688 22.82 29.38 -0.47
N ASP A 689 21.58 29.01 -0.88
CA ASP A 689 21.32 27.87 -1.74
C ASP A 689 21.79 28.16 -3.20
N PRO A 690 21.83 27.16 -4.10
CA PRO A 690 22.20 27.35 -5.50
C PRO A 690 21.29 28.30 -6.29
N ASN A 691 20.11 28.65 -5.78
CA ASN A 691 19.19 29.60 -6.39
C ASN A 691 19.36 31.02 -5.84
N GLY A 692 20.31 31.22 -4.91
CA GLY A 692 20.60 32.52 -4.29
C GLY A 692 19.75 32.85 -3.06
N ASN A 693 18.96 31.92 -2.53
CA ASN A 693 18.14 32.15 -1.35
C ASN A 693 18.92 31.87 -0.06
N VAL A 694 18.75 32.73 0.95
CA VAL A 694 19.30 32.50 2.28
C VAL A 694 18.39 31.50 3.03
N VAL A 695 18.95 30.34 3.43
CA VAL A 695 18.21 29.32 4.14
C VAL A 695 18.23 29.52 5.66
N SER A 696 17.18 29.11 6.33
CA SER A 696 17.04 29.16 7.80
C SER A 696 17.64 27.94 8.52
N GLY A 697 18.18 26.97 7.76
CA GLY A 697 18.69 25.68 8.25
C GLY A 697 18.28 24.52 7.34
N PRO A 698 18.54 23.26 7.74
CA PRO A 698 18.15 22.11 6.96
C PRO A 698 16.62 21.99 6.90
N LEU A 699 16.10 21.44 5.80
CA LEU A 699 14.68 21.12 5.64
C LEU A 699 14.25 20.01 6.62
N ALA A 700 15.17 19.08 6.92
CA ALA A 700 15.02 18.08 7.97
C ALA A 700 16.39 17.85 8.63
N ALA A 701 16.44 17.92 9.95
CA ALA A 701 17.68 17.77 10.71
C ALA A 701 18.12 16.30 10.84
N ASN A 702 19.41 16.06 11.08
CA ASN A 702 19.88 14.74 11.49
C ASN A 702 19.11 14.26 12.74
N GLY A 703 18.63 13.02 12.73
CA GLY A 703 17.79 12.46 13.78
C GLY A 703 16.28 12.64 13.56
N THR A 704 15.85 13.41 12.53
CA THR A 704 14.42 13.51 12.16
C THR A 704 13.91 12.12 11.78
N ARG A 705 12.74 11.77 12.35
CA ARG A 705 12.06 10.48 12.11
C ARG A 705 11.53 10.41 10.70
N LEU A 706 11.69 9.25 10.05
CA LEU A 706 11.09 9.00 8.74
C LEU A 706 9.55 9.03 8.83
N PRO A 707 8.88 9.56 7.80
CA PRO A 707 7.43 9.72 7.80
C PRO A 707 6.70 8.37 7.61
N VAL A 708 5.37 8.39 7.75
CA VAL A 708 4.43 7.26 7.52
C VAL A 708 4.61 6.11 8.52
N THR A 709 5.78 5.87 9.05
CA THR A 709 6.09 4.71 9.89
C THR A 709 5.87 4.99 11.37
N ALA A 710 5.06 4.15 12.01
CA ALA A 710 4.90 4.13 13.46
C ALA A 710 6.11 3.47 14.14
N LYS A 711 6.55 3.98 15.30
CA LYS A 711 7.59 3.30 16.10
C LYS A 711 7.12 1.94 16.59
N PHE A 712 5.84 1.79 16.83
CA PHE A 712 5.23 0.58 17.34
C PHE A 712 4.00 0.21 16.53
N LYS A 713 3.91 -1.05 16.11
CA LYS A 713 2.74 -1.64 15.49
C LYS A 713 2.57 -3.07 16.02
N GLY A 714 1.35 -3.49 16.30
CA GLY A 714 1.10 -4.85 16.74
C GLY A 714 -0.36 -5.25 16.61
N ASN A 715 -0.58 -6.54 16.51
CA ASN A 715 -1.91 -7.12 16.49
C ASN A 715 -1.95 -8.38 17.37
N LEU A 716 -3.12 -8.70 17.86
CA LEU A 716 -3.41 -9.92 18.60
C LEU A 716 -4.82 -10.38 18.24
N ASN A 717 -4.95 -11.64 17.88
CA ASN A 717 -6.21 -12.32 17.62
C ASN A 717 -6.37 -13.50 18.57
N ALA A 718 -7.55 -13.62 19.19
CA ALA A 718 -7.93 -14.76 20.03
C ALA A 718 -9.24 -15.34 19.51
N ARG A 719 -9.23 -16.63 19.17
CA ARG A 719 -10.39 -17.37 18.68
C ARG A 719 -10.66 -18.57 19.59
N TYR A 720 -11.89 -18.63 20.11
CA TYR A 720 -12.39 -19.73 20.91
C TYR A 720 -13.46 -20.52 20.14
N THR A 721 -13.21 -21.80 19.86
CA THR A 721 -14.11 -22.69 19.13
C THR A 721 -14.75 -23.71 20.06
N PHE A 722 -16.02 -24.05 19.83
CA PHE A 722 -16.78 -25.03 20.63
C PHE A 722 -17.87 -25.70 19.80
N ASP A 723 -18.25 -26.91 20.23
CA ASP A 723 -19.32 -27.66 19.59
C ASP A 723 -20.70 -27.04 19.94
N PHE A 724 -21.52 -26.75 18.93
CA PHE A 724 -22.84 -26.16 19.10
C PHE A 724 -23.82 -26.72 18.05
N HIS A 725 -24.95 -27.31 18.49
CA HIS A 725 -25.99 -27.88 17.62
C HIS A 725 -25.49 -28.80 16.49
N GLY A 726 -24.46 -29.61 16.76
CA GLY A 726 -23.90 -30.56 15.80
C GLY A 726 -23.03 -29.90 14.71
N GLY A 727 -22.61 -28.71 14.94
CA GLY A 727 -21.61 -27.93 14.18
C GLY A 727 -20.57 -27.31 15.10
N GLU A 728 -19.59 -26.64 14.53
CA GLU A 728 -18.56 -25.86 15.24
C GLU A 728 -18.96 -24.39 15.30
N ALA A 729 -19.03 -23.82 16.49
CA ALA A 729 -19.22 -22.39 16.69
C ALA A 729 -17.94 -21.73 17.20
N TYR A 730 -17.84 -20.41 17.06
CA TYR A 730 -16.70 -19.65 17.57
C TYR A 730 -17.08 -18.25 18.05
N TRP A 731 -16.23 -17.75 18.96
CA TRP A 731 -16.09 -16.35 19.28
C TRP A 731 -14.66 -15.89 18.96
N GLN A 732 -14.53 -14.71 18.42
CA GLN A 732 -13.23 -14.16 18.08
C GLN A 732 -13.15 -12.68 18.42
N ALA A 733 -11.98 -12.26 18.92
CA ALA A 733 -11.62 -10.87 19.12
C ALA A 733 -10.25 -10.62 18.53
N SER A 734 -10.14 -9.56 17.72
CA SER A 734 -8.90 -9.10 17.12
C SER A 734 -8.64 -7.67 17.51
N VAL A 735 -7.40 -7.36 17.92
CA VAL A 735 -6.95 -6.01 18.27
C VAL A 735 -5.75 -5.67 17.41
N ALA A 736 -5.79 -4.50 16.75
CA ALA A 736 -4.66 -3.97 16.00
C ALA A 736 -4.32 -2.56 16.52
N HIS A 737 -3.07 -2.36 16.91
CA HIS A 737 -2.55 -1.09 17.41
C HIS A 737 -1.51 -0.51 16.46
N GLN A 738 -1.58 0.79 16.22
CA GLN A 738 -0.58 1.56 15.51
C GLN A 738 -0.21 2.80 16.31
N GLY A 739 1.11 2.99 16.52
CA GLY A 739 1.66 4.16 17.21
C GLY A 739 1.52 5.44 16.39
N ASP A 740 1.92 6.56 17.01
CA ASP A 740 1.96 7.87 16.34
C ASP A 740 2.97 7.92 15.18
N ARG A 741 2.72 8.80 14.19
CA ARG A 741 3.58 9.02 13.03
C ARG A 741 3.43 10.43 12.46
N THR A 742 4.30 10.79 11.52
CA THR A 742 4.25 12.03 10.74
C THR A 742 3.96 11.71 9.27
N ASN A 743 3.51 12.70 8.49
CA ASN A 743 3.25 12.54 7.06
C ASN A 743 4.41 13.01 6.17
N ASP A 744 5.20 13.99 6.61
CA ASP A 744 6.27 14.61 5.82
C ASP A 744 7.60 14.52 6.57
N LEU A 745 8.70 14.40 5.82
CA LEU A 745 10.04 14.37 6.33
C LEU A 745 10.51 15.77 6.74
N ARG A 746 10.10 16.81 6.02
CA ARG A 746 10.54 18.19 6.22
C ARG A 746 9.89 18.77 7.46
N ASP A 747 10.72 19.36 8.34
CA ASP A 747 10.30 19.80 9.67
C ASP A 747 9.17 20.84 9.63
N ALA A 748 9.23 21.81 8.71
CA ALA A 748 8.20 22.85 8.58
C ALA A 748 6.85 22.29 8.11
N GLN A 749 6.84 21.42 7.09
CA GLN A 749 5.63 20.77 6.57
C GLN A 749 5.05 19.79 7.62
N SER A 750 5.92 19.04 8.30
CA SER A 750 5.52 18.15 9.38
C SER A 750 4.89 18.91 10.55
N ALA A 751 5.34 20.14 10.83
CA ALA A 751 4.74 21.00 11.84
C ALA A 751 3.33 21.47 11.46
N VAL A 752 3.08 21.76 10.18
CA VAL A 752 1.77 22.15 9.65
C VAL A 752 0.78 20.98 9.74
N PHE A 753 1.14 19.83 9.21
CA PHE A 753 0.27 18.65 9.26
C PHE A 753 0.08 18.09 10.69
N GLY A 754 1.04 18.35 11.59
CA GLY A 754 1.06 17.79 12.93
C GLY A 754 1.28 16.26 12.92
N LYS A 755 1.19 15.68 14.11
CA LYS A 755 1.33 14.23 14.28
C LYS A 755 -0.01 13.53 14.08
N LEU A 756 0.00 12.41 13.38
CA LEU A 756 -1.10 11.45 13.39
C LEU A 756 -1.07 10.68 14.71
N GLY A 757 -2.15 10.76 15.48
CA GLY A 757 -2.26 10.11 16.80
C GLY A 757 -2.20 8.59 16.72
N ALA A 758 -1.69 7.97 17.79
CA ALA A 758 -1.78 6.52 17.95
C ALA A 758 -3.24 6.07 18.11
N TYR A 759 -3.58 4.91 17.54
CA TYR A 759 -4.93 4.35 17.64
C TYR A 759 -4.92 2.83 17.80
N THR A 760 -6.06 2.31 18.27
CA THR A 760 -6.32 0.87 18.39
C THR A 760 -7.67 0.55 17.77
N LEU A 761 -7.69 -0.37 16.82
CA LEU A 761 -8.91 -0.95 16.26
C LEU A 761 -9.19 -2.29 16.93
N THR A 762 -10.45 -2.58 17.18
CA THR A 762 -10.91 -3.85 17.75
C THR A 762 -12.01 -4.39 16.87
N ASP A 763 -11.83 -5.62 16.38
CA ASP A 763 -12.82 -6.34 15.59
C ASP A 763 -13.33 -7.53 16.41
N LEU A 764 -14.64 -7.74 16.40
CA LEU A 764 -15.30 -8.85 17.08
C LEU A 764 -16.04 -9.68 16.05
N SER A 765 -16.00 -11.00 16.16
CA SER A 765 -16.81 -11.87 15.30
C SER A 765 -17.28 -13.12 16.04
N ALA A 766 -18.38 -13.67 15.55
CA ALA A 766 -18.94 -14.93 15.99
C ALA A 766 -19.53 -15.66 14.78
N GLY A 767 -19.41 -16.97 14.75
CA GLY A 767 -19.95 -17.75 13.65
C GLY A 767 -20.24 -19.18 14.04
N TRP A 768 -20.89 -19.85 13.10
CA TRP A 768 -21.25 -21.24 13.19
C TRP A 768 -21.10 -21.92 11.85
N LYS A 769 -20.40 -23.05 11.84
CA LYS A 769 -20.18 -23.90 10.67
C LYS A 769 -20.74 -25.29 10.92
N LYS A 770 -21.56 -25.79 10.00
CA LYS A 770 -22.05 -27.14 10.02
C LYS A 770 -22.05 -27.72 8.62
N ASP A 771 -21.41 -28.89 8.47
CA ASP A 771 -21.20 -29.54 7.19
C ASP A 771 -20.54 -28.53 6.20
N SER A 772 -21.25 -28.19 5.12
CA SER A 772 -20.80 -27.28 4.07
C SER A 772 -21.27 -25.83 4.23
N TRP A 773 -21.98 -25.48 5.32
CA TRP A 773 -22.55 -24.16 5.55
C TRP A 773 -21.83 -23.39 6.65
N SER A 774 -21.66 -22.10 6.47
CA SER A 774 -21.25 -21.20 7.55
C SER A 774 -22.10 -19.93 7.58
N ILE A 775 -22.27 -19.40 8.80
CA ILE A 775 -22.88 -18.10 9.07
C ILE A 775 -21.94 -17.37 10.01
N ASP A 776 -21.54 -16.15 9.66
CA ASP A 776 -20.63 -15.32 10.42
C ASP A 776 -21.22 -13.93 10.62
N VAL A 777 -21.23 -13.46 11.85
CA VAL A 777 -21.54 -12.07 12.22
C VAL A 777 -20.26 -11.41 12.66
N PHE A 778 -19.97 -10.24 12.13
CA PHE A 778 -18.78 -9.49 12.50
C PHE A 778 -19.07 -8.02 12.78
N LEU A 779 -18.27 -7.44 13.65
CA LEU A 779 -18.28 -6.04 14.02
C LEU A 779 -16.85 -5.50 13.89
N LYS A 780 -16.53 -4.93 12.73
CA LYS A 780 -15.23 -4.26 12.48
C LYS A 780 -15.24 -2.91 13.20
N ASN A 781 -14.09 -2.50 13.76
CA ASN A 781 -13.92 -1.27 14.52
C ASN A 781 -15.02 -1.10 15.61
N ALA A 782 -15.19 -2.10 16.44
CA ALA A 782 -16.29 -2.23 17.40
C ALA A 782 -16.48 -1.00 18.33
N PHE A 783 -15.44 -0.23 18.59
CA PHE A 783 -15.48 0.97 19.43
C PHE A 783 -15.59 2.28 18.65
N ASN A 784 -15.80 2.20 17.32
CA ASN A 784 -15.91 3.35 16.41
C ASN A 784 -14.74 4.34 16.54
N THR A 785 -13.51 3.81 16.62
CA THR A 785 -12.30 4.61 16.80
C THR A 785 -11.98 5.38 15.52
N ARG A 786 -11.82 6.70 15.62
CA ARG A 786 -11.38 7.58 14.52
C ARG A 786 -9.84 7.55 14.39
N GLY A 787 -9.30 6.40 13.98
CA GLY A 787 -7.86 6.25 13.73
C GLY A 787 -7.42 7.06 12.51
N GLN A 788 -6.49 8.00 12.71
CA GLN A 788 -5.98 8.83 11.61
C GLN A 788 -4.99 8.03 10.77
N LEU A 789 -5.31 7.75 9.51
CA LEU A 789 -4.47 6.97 8.59
C LEU A 789 -3.47 7.84 7.86
N ALA A 790 -3.88 8.99 7.36
CA ALA A 790 -3.04 9.97 6.68
C ALA A 790 -3.59 11.39 6.85
N ARG A 791 -2.74 12.38 6.53
CA ARG A 791 -3.15 13.77 6.39
C ARG A 791 -2.45 14.37 5.17
N PHE A 792 -3.18 15.15 4.37
CA PHE A 792 -2.69 15.73 3.13
C PHE A 792 -3.34 17.08 2.85
N SER A 793 -2.79 17.83 1.90
CA SER A 793 -3.39 19.05 1.33
C SER A 793 -3.27 19.01 -0.19
N GLU A 794 -4.16 19.69 -0.90
CA GLU A 794 -4.17 19.73 -2.36
C GLU A 794 -3.04 20.58 -2.94
N CYS A 795 -2.48 21.51 -2.19
CA CYS A 795 -1.31 22.29 -2.55
C CYS A 795 -0.20 22.16 -1.53
N ALA A 796 0.90 22.88 -1.71
CA ALA A 796 2.03 22.83 -0.79
C ALA A 796 1.57 23.06 0.67
N ALA A 797 2.01 22.24 1.60
CA ALA A 797 1.56 22.23 2.98
C ALA A 797 1.68 23.61 3.68
N LEU A 798 2.70 24.38 3.37
CA LEU A 798 2.88 25.74 3.90
C LEU A 798 1.89 26.76 3.31
N THR A 799 1.23 26.43 2.21
CA THR A 799 0.23 27.27 1.54
C THR A 799 -1.17 26.86 1.96
N CYS A 800 -1.53 25.58 1.81
CA CYS A 800 -2.88 25.04 2.04
C CYS A 800 -3.07 24.36 3.42
N GLY A 801 -2.11 24.45 4.32
CA GLY A 801 -2.12 23.63 5.53
C GLY A 801 -3.25 23.91 6.53
N GLN A 802 -3.99 25.01 6.36
CA GLN A 802 -5.19 25.29 7.17
C GLN A 802 -6.40 24.43 6.74
N GLU A 803 -6.42 23.93 5.49
CA GLU A 803 -7.37 22.95 4.97
C GLU A 803 -6.65 21.64 4.63
N SER A 804 -6.04 21.02 5.63
CA SER A 804 -5.43 19.71 5.49
C SER A 804 -6.44 18.62 5.78
N TYR A 805 -6.78 17.81 4.78
CA TYR A 805 -7.69 16.68 4.90
C TYR A 805 -7.10 15.54 5.75
N THR A 806 -7.93 14.88 6.53
CA THR A 806 -7.55 13.70 7.31
C THR A 806 -8.29 12.46 6.82
N VAL A 807 -7.56 11.41 6.47
CA VAL A 807 -8.14 10.08 6.17
C VAL A 807 -8.27 9.32 7.47
N PHE A 808 -9.48 8.86 7.79
CA PHE A 808 -9.75 8.06 8.98
C PHE A 808 -9.88 6.57 8.65
N ALA A 809 -9.63 5.72 9.66
CA ALA A 809 -10.04 4.33 9.60
C ALA A 809 -11.57 4.25 9.44
N GLN A 810 -12.02 3.28 8.64
CA GLN A 810 -13.44 3.06 8.39
C GLN A 810 -14.23 3.01 9.71
N PRO A 811 -15.39 3.67 9.82
CA PRO A 811 -16.23 3.64 11.01
C PRO A 811 -16.67 2.22 11.36
N ARG A 812 -17.26 2.05 12.54
CA ARG A 812 -17.81 0.78 12.98
C ARG A 812 -18.73 0.18 11.92
N THR A 813 -18.46 -1.08 11.57
CA THR A 813 -19.20 -1.78 10.51
C THR A 813 -19.72 -3.11 11.04
N LEU A 814 -21.05 -3.27 11.05
CA LEU A 814 -21.72 -4.52 11.34
C LEU A 814 -21.96 -5.29 10.05
N GLY A 815 -21.58 -6.56 9.99
CA GLY A 815 -21.81 -7.40 8.82
C GLY A 815 -22.28 -8.80 9.17
N LEU A 816 -22.96 -9.39 8.19
CA LEU A 816 -23.42 -10.78 8.20
C LEU A 816 -22.95 -11.45 6.91
N ARG A 817 -22.27 -12.58 7.04
CA ARG A 817 -21.81 -13.41 5.92
C ARG A 817 -22.45 -14.79 5.99
N PHE A 818 -22.85 -15.26 4.84
CA PHE A 818 -23.31 -16.63 4.63
C PHE A 818 -22.47 -17.29 3.54
N SER A 819 -21.92 -18.48 3.81
CA SER A 819 -21.11 -19.21 2.82
C SER A 819 -21.54 -20.66 2.72
N LYS A 820 -21.33 -21.23 1.53
CA LYS A 820 -21.54 -22.66 1.26
C LYS A 820 -20.45 -23.21 0.36
N GLU A 821 -19.96 -24.39 0.70
CA GLU A 821 -19.03 -25.20 -0.10
C GLU A 821 -19.71 -26.50 -0.57
N PHE A 822 -19.25 -27.06 -1.72
CA PHE A 822 -19.82 -28.27 -2.34
C PHE A 822 -18.71 -29.26 -2.65
#